data_a47c00519a91de53ea743818937916e9
#
_entry.id   a47c00519a91de53ea743818937916e9
#
_cell.length_a   1.000
_cell.length_b   1.000
_cell.length_c   1.000
_cell.angle_alpha   90.00
_cell.angle_beta   90.00
_cell.angle_gamma   90.00
#
_symmetry.space_group_name_H-M   'P 1'
#
loop_
_entity.id
_entity.type
_entity.pdbx_description
1 polymer ?
#
loop_
_entity_poly.entity_id
_entity_poly.type
_entity_poly.pdbx_seq_one_letter_code
_entity_poly.pdbx_strand_id
1 'polypeptide(L)'
;MKKGKLENVMLNRHPAEVTRDRFVIEMNMPTEYPPIKARRTEDGGVRDRFFASVAELPNEVTVIHPFNVDAFKGSNERTLYVAVDGDDAAVGTKEAPLASLKEALSRLSGKKGGKIVLRGGYYNMTETLNITSEHSGSVESPLIITAEAGETPVLTTSKPVPVSAFVKAGADDVTALIREDVREHIYCADLKACGIDDLGSVETAKLLINGAEGDLARYPNLDDKLFYVPKRIISNGWDDEKGCPGGDWEFGMDDDRPYTWSCYDDVYIYGALCHDWVRKYRKLSALNREQRTIRSMGHNEDAPVSPGEFNTFFFINVPEELDAPGEWYLDRKTGKLYVYPTEGVLTDRDDIRFVIKTEDVLHCTGAENVIIDRIELGRCFETAIEVKNCRQVLVQRCRVCGTIGHTGSRSAVIIQDGFRNGIIDTVLEHFSTHGAVTLGGGDRENVIPCNNFVQNCKFVNSRFRMGVLSSGVANIISHNYLHNTTFCDSGHNEGIIEYNIIEGGDTEAHDTGMIYVGGGGCSTCGNHYRYNYFFDFATGDYGIYFDDLSRGMYAYGNIIVGNGTIDDGRNWVSGGRSFNHHNGCEHCYWNNISIDAGYFAFGGDISYWVSDGAWGLFEGIYGTSREMAKERYLGRYPTYRDYVEAINEYVELRKAPDYEPRSSFAERRIRSPFANHYENNLIFRAARPYKLDNGIESATGLETNYITNEDPGFVDLENRDYRFKPDAEVFRKIPGFIAPPFERMGPMSDPAEE
;
A
#
# COMPACT_ATOMS: atom_id res chain seq x y z
N MET A 1 -19.91 -14.99 -8.73
CA MET A 1 -19.78 -16.13 -7.78
C MET A 1 -20.25 -15.68 -6.40
N LYS A 2 -20.93 -16.54 -5.62
CA LYS A 2 -21.38 -16.12 -4.28
C LYS A 2 -20.15 -16.03 -3.37
N LYS A 3 -19.84 -14.82 -2.87
CA LYS A 3 -18.75 -14.50 -1.94
C LYS A 3 -18.56 -15.51 -0.78
N GLY A 4 -19.64 -16.08 -0.26
CA GLY A 4 -19.64 -16.95 0.92
C GLY A 4 -19.03 -18.35 0.79
N LYS A 5 -18.50 -18.78 -0.37
CA LYS A 5 -17.91 -20.14 -0.51
C LYS A 5 -16.39 -20.15 -0.43
N LEU A 6 -15.72 -19.08 -0.83
CA LEU A 6 -14.28 -18.92 -0.60
C LEU A 6 -13.95 -18.67 0.88
N GLU A 7 -14.78 -17.86 1.55
CA GLU A 7 -14.67 -17.60 2.99
C GLU A 7 -14.68 -18.90 3.81
N ASN A 8 -15.54 -19.85 3.48
CA ASN A 8 -15.66 -21.11 4.24
C ASN A 8 -14.49 -22.12 4.04
N VAL A 9 -13.69 -22.00 2.99
CA VAL A 9 -12.56 -22.90 2.74
C VAL A 9 -11.26 -22.39 3.41
N MET A 10 -11.17 -21.10 3.67
CA MET A 10 -9.94 -20.45 4.14
C MET A 10 -9.95 -20.05 5.62
N LEU A 11 -11.10 -19.92 6.26
CA LEU A 11 -11.26 -19.25 7.58
C LEU A 11 -11.22 -20.15 8.82
N ASN A 12 -10.86 -21.42 8.73
CA ASN A 12 -10.92 -22.34 9.88
C ASN A 12 -9.56 -22.69 10.51
N ARG A 13 -8.64 -21.74 10.61
CA ARG A 13 -7.30 -22.00 11.14
C ARG A 13 -6.87 -20.93 12.12
N HIS A 14 -7.35 -20.97 13.35
CA HIS A 14 -6.79 -20.14 14.40
C HIS A 14 -5.30 -20.45 14.61
N PRO A 15 -4.39 -19.49 14.46
CA PRO A 15 -3.07 -19.67 15.04
C PRO A 15 -3.27 -19.86 16.54
N ALA A 16 -2.71 -20.91 17.08
CA ALA A 16 -2.79 -21.15 18.52
C ALA A 16 -2.13 -19.98 19.26
N GLU A 17 -2.89 -19.28 20.10
CA GLU A 17 -2.33 -18.25 20.97
C GLU A 17 -1.17 -18.84 21.78
N VAL A 18 -0.04 -18.14 21.79
CA VAL A 18 1.13 -18.60 22.54
C VAL A 18 0.99 -18.18 23.98
N THR A 19 0.73 -19.15 24.86
CA THR A 19 0.77 -18.93 26.31
C THR A 19 2.19 -19.19 26.78
N ARG A 20 2.93 -18.13 27.13
CA ARG A 20 4.31 -18.21 27.62
C ARG A 20 4.49 -17.32 28.84
N ASP A 21 5.41 -17.70 29.72
CA ASP A 21 5.83 -16.87 30.86
C ASP A 21 6.76 -15.74 30.42
N ARG A 22 7.09 -15.65 29.12
CA ARG A 22 8.01 -14.67 28.54
C ARG A 22 7.49 -14.14 27.21
N PHE A 23 7.63 -12.85 26.97
CA PHE A 23 7.31 -12.22 25.71
C PHE A 23 8.50 -12.25 24.76
N VAL A 24 8.46 -13.12 23.76
CA VAL A 24 9.47 -13.20 22.68
C VAL A 24 8.76 -13.42 21.36
N ILE A 25 9.02 -12.56 20.38
CA ILE A 25 8.59 -12.75 19.00
C ILE A 25 9.57 -13.72 18.35
N GLU A 26 9.15 -14.96 18.14
CA GLU A 26 9.96 -16.00 17.51
C GLU A 26 9.80 -15.98 16.01
N MET A 27 10.90 -16.12 15.28
CA MET A 27 10.94 -16.17 13.84
C MET A 27 12.00 -17.18 13.38
N ASN A 28 11.69 -17.94 12.32
CA ASN A 28 12.63 -18.84 11.65
C ASN A 28 13.53 -18.09 10.63
N MET A 29 13.77 -16.82 10.84
CA MET A 29 14.59 -15.97 9.96
C MET A 29 15.99 -15.81 10.52
N PRO A 30 17.02 -15.82 9.65
CA PRO A 30 18.38 -15.55 10.07
C PRO A 30 18.50 -14.15 10.66
N THR A 31 19.42 -13.99 11.60
CA THR A 31 19.81 -12.69 12.14
C THR A 31 20.93 -12.04 11.34
N GLU A 32 21.58 -12.82 10.48
CA GLU A 32 22.60 -12.37 9.53
C GLU A 32 22.52 -13.24 8.27
N TYR A 33 22.79 -12.62 7.12
CA TYR A 33 22.90 -13.34 5.84
C TYR A 33 24.38 -13.60 5.52
N PRO A 34 24.80 -14.88 5.45
CA PRO A 34 26.18 -15.18 5.13
C PRO A 34 26.51 -14.82 3.67
N PRO A 35 27.78 -14.56 3.38
CA PRO A 35 28.24 -14.38 1.99
C PRO A 35 27.89 -15.57 1.12
N ILE A 36 27.53 -15.32 -0.15
CA ILE A 36 27.26 -16.34 -1.15
C ILE A 36 28.44 -16.47 -2.06
N LYS A 37 28.73 -17.72 -2.46
CA LYS A 37 29.72 -17.97 -3.53
C LYS A 37 29.00 -17.90 -4.86
N ALA A 38 29.44 -16.99 -5.73
CA ALA A 38 29.01 -16.97 -7.13
C ALA A 38 29.31 -18.33 -7.78
N ARG A 39 28.32 -18.88 -8.48
CA ARG A 39 28.51 -20.08 -9.30
C ARG A 39 28.64 -19.65 -10.76
N ARG A 40 29.71 -20.08 -11.44
CA ARG A 40 29.80 -19.98 -12.89
C ARG A 40 28.94 -21.10 -13.48
N THR A 41 28.10 -20.73 -14.43
CA THR A 41 27.30 -21.68 -15.21
C THR A 41 28.16 -22.25 -16.37
N GLU A 42 27.75 -23.41 -16.94
CA GLU A 42 28.49 -24.06 -18.03
C GLU A 42 28.63 -23.19 -19.28
N ASP A 43 27.72 -22.25 -19.49
CA ASP A 43 27.74 -21.24 -20.56
C ASP A 43 28.64 -20.03 -20.28
N GLY A 44 29.37 -20.03 -19.15
CA GLY A 44 30.27 -18.97 -18.73
C GLY A 44 29.60 -17.78 -18.04
N GLY A 45 28.26 -17.78 -17.86
CA GLY A 45 27.53 -16.79 -17.10
C GLY A 45 27.81 -16.90 -15.60
N VAL A 46 27.80 -15.77 -14.90
CA VAL A 46 27.86 -15.75 -13.42
C VAL A 46 26.47 -15.45 -12.92
N ARG A 47 25.97 -16.25 -12.00
CA ARG A 47 24.61 -16.10 -11.45
C ARG A 47 24.65 -16.10 -9.93
N ASP A 48 23.98 -15.12 -9.30
CA ASP A 48 23.67 -15.14 -7.87
C ASP A 48 22.48 -16.10 -7.61
N ARG A 49 22.66 -17.35 -8.03
CA ARG A 49 21.65 -18.38 -7.80
C ARG A 49 21.81 -18.92 -6.39
N PHE A 50 20.89 -18.52 -5.51
CA PHE A 50 20.80 -19.06 -4.15
C PHE A 50 20.35 -20.50 -4.16
N PHE A 51 19.53 -20.87 -5.16
CA PHE A 51 18.91 -22.20 -5.28
C PHE A 51 19.04 -22.70 -6.71
N ALA A 52 19.43 -23.94 -6.87
CA ALA A 52 19.59 -24.55 -8.19
C ALA A 52 18.25 -25.02 -8.78
N SER A 53 17.23 -25.24 -7.95
CA SER A 53 15.89 -25.68 -8.36
C SER A 53 14.81 -25.24 -7.37
N VAL A 54 13.56 -25.33 -7.78
CA VAL A 54 12.39 -25.08 -6.90
C VAL A 54 12.39 -25.97 -5.65
N ALA A 55 12.89 -27.18 -5.76
CA ALA A 55 12.95 -28.12 -4.62
C ALA A 55 13.91 -27.68 -3.50
N GLU A 56 14.87 -26.81 -3.81
CA GLU A 56 15.82 -26.25 -2.83
C GLU A 56 15.33 -24.97 -2.18
N LEU A 57 14.19 -24.40 -2.66
CA LEU A 57 13.65 -23.16 -2.11
C LEU A 57 13.13 -23.39 -0.69
N PRO A 58 13.30 -22.40 0.22
CA PRO A 58 12.74 -22.52 1.56
C PRO A 58 11.22 -22.65 1.51
N ASN A 59 10.70 -23.74 2.04
CA ASN A 59 9.25 -24.02 2.12
C ASN A 59 8.68 -23.78 3.52
N GLU A 60 9.53 -23.44 4.48
CA GLU A 60 9.09 -23.13 5.84
C GLU A 60 8.37 -21.79 5.86
N VAL A 61 7.16 -21.82 6.40
CA VAL A 61 6.35 -20.63 6.62
C VAL A 61 6.77 -19.98 7.93
N THR A 62 7.07 -18.71 7.89
CA THR A 62 7.31 -17.95 9.11
C THR A 62 5.96 -17.56 9.70
N VAL A 63 5.46 -18.30 10.66
CA VAL A 63 4.24 -17.98 11.38
C VAL A 63 4.59 -17.30 12.70
N ILE A 64 4.10 -16.08 12.87
CA ILE A 64 4.16 -15.35 14.14
C ILE A 64 2.80 -15.50 14.79
N HIS A 65 2.78 -15.87 16.05
CA HIS A 65 1.53 -16.08 16.78
C HIS A 65 1.21 -14.87 17.65
N PRO A 66 -0.07 -14.51 17.79
CA PRO A 66 -0.49 -13.50 18.76
C PRO A 66 -0.10 -13.94 20.18
N PHE A 67 0.18 -12.98 21.02
CA PHE A 67 0.56 -13.23 22.40
C PHE A 67 -0.69 -13.21 23.29
N ASN A 68 -0.89 -14.27 24.08
CA ASN A 68 -2.03 -14.34 25.00
C ASN A 68 -1.83 -13.43 26.22
N VAL A 69 -2.33 -12.20 26.10
CA VAL A 69 -2.24 -11.14 27.13
C VAL A 69 -3.03 -11.51 28.40
N ASP A 70 -4.13 -12.26 28.28
CA ASP A 70 -5.00 -12.58 29.42
C ASP A 70 -4.45 -13.77 30.23
N ALA A 71 -3.79 -14.72 29.54
CA ALA A 71 -3.15 -15.87 30.19
C ALA A 71 -1.71 -15.59 30.68
N PHE A 72 -1.17 -14.42 30.37
CA PHE A 72 0.21 -14.07 30.74
C PHE A 72 0.36 -13.92 32.26
N LYS A 73 1.19 -14.76 32.86
CA LYS A 73 1.44 -14.83 34.31
C LYS A 73 2.74 -14.13 34.75
N GLY A 74 3.36 -13.37 33.85
CA GLY A 74 4.57 -12.61 34.19
C GLY A 74 4.31 -11.55 35.28
N SER A 75 5.36 -10.88 35.73
CA SER A 75 5.31 -9.94 36.85
C SER A 75 4.53 -8.64 36.58
N ASN A 76 3.32 -8.74 36.02
CA ASN A 76 2.40 -7.61 35.82
C ASN A 76 1.69 -7.22 37.12
N GLU A 77 2.41 -7.15 38.23
CA GLU A 77 1.86 -6.67 39.50
C GLU A 77 1.37 -5.21 39.42
N ARG A 78 1.73 -4.49 38.33
CA ARG A 78 1.39 -3.09 38.11
C ARG A 78 0.36 -2.97 36.99
N THR A 79 -0.89 -3.18 37.34
CA THR A 79 -2.00 -2.94 36.41
C THR A 79 -2.64 -1.60 36.73
N LEU A 80 -2.76 -0.72 35.73
CA LEU A 80 -3.47 0.55 35.79
C LEU A 80 -4.69 0.51 34.85
N TYR A 81 -5.80 1.05 35.33
CA TYR A 81 -7.03 1.20 34.55
C TYR A 81 -7.21 2.65 34.12
N VAL A 82 -7.66 2.85 32.90
CA VAL A 82 -7.94 4.16 32.31
C VAL A 82 -9.36 4.16 31.74
N ALA A 83 -10.13 5.20 32.03
CA ALA A 83 -11.48 5.37 31.52
C ALA A 83 -11.73 6.82 31.12
N VAL A 84 -12.59 7.05 30.11
CA VAL A 84 -12.90 8.41 29.61
C VAL A 84 -13.56 9.30 30.69
N ASP A 85 -14.18 8.71 31.68
CA ASP A 85 -14.78 9.35 32.83
C ASP A 85 -13.94 9.20 34.12
N GLY A 86 -12.67 8.80 34.01
CA GLY A 86 -11.74 8.65 35.10
C GLY A 86 -11.18 9.97 35.64
N ASP A 87 -10.25 9.87 36.59
CA ASP A 87 -9.58 11.02 37.21
C ASP A 87 -8.08 10.73 37.32
N ASP A 88 -7.22 11.58 36.74
CA ASP A 88 -5.76 11.40 36.80
C ASP A 88 -5.20 11.56 38.23
N ALA A 89 -5.96 12.10 39.18
CA ALA A 89 -5.63 12.08 40.58
C ALA A 89 -5.99 10.74 41.29
N ALA A 90 -6.78 9.88 40.64
CA ALA A 90 -7.16 8.58 41.18
C ALA A 90 -5.96 7.61 41.27
N VAL A 91 -6.15 6.48 41.96
CA VAL A 91 -5.08 5.49 42.18
C VAL A 91 -4.83 4.59 40.93
N GLY A 92 -5.74 4.57 39.96
CA GLY A 92 -5.62 3.78 38.75
C GLY A 92 -6.11 2.33 38.92
N THR A 93 -6.96 2.04 39.89
CA THR A 93 -7.62 0.73 39.99
C THR A 93 -8.86 0.66 39.08
N LYS A 94 -9.45 -0.52 38.96
CA LYS A 94 -10.68 -0.71 38.14
C LYS A 94 -11.84 0.14 38.64
N GLU A 95 -11.96 0.33 39.97
CA GLU A 95 -13.00 1.12 40.64
C GLU A 95 -12.71 2.62 40.66
N ALA A 96 -11.42 3.01 40.53
CA ALA A 96 -10.96 4.39 40.51
C ALA A 96 -9.91 4.58 39.39
N PRO A 97 -10.36 4.55 38.11
CA PRO A 97 -9.48 4.59 36.94
C PRO A 97 -8.90 5.99 36.72
N LEU A 98 -7.77 6.05 36.02
CA LEU A 98 -7.20 7.29 35.51
C LEU A 98 -8.03 7.81 34.34
N ALA A 99 -7.92 9.12 34.06
CA ALA A 99 -8.56 9.73 32.89
C ALA A 99 -7.74 9.57 31.61
N SER A 100 -6.41 9.51 31.70
CA SER A 100 -5.52 9.57 30.54
C SER A 100 -4.49 8.47 30.49
N LEU A 101 -4.17 8.02 29.24
CA LEU A 101 -3.04 7.13 29.00
C LEU A 101 -1.71 7.80 29.32
N LYS A 102 -1.62 9.11 29.15
CA LYS A 102 -0.41 9.89 29.46
C LYS A 102 -0.03 9.74 30.93
N GLU A 103 -0.99 9.90 31.81
CA GLU A 103 -0.77 9.72 33.26
C GLU A 103 -0.43 8.26 33.58
N ALA A 104 -1.12 7.29 32.97
CA ALA A 104 -0.82 5.87 33.17
C ALA A 104 0.63 5.53 32.76
N LEU A 105 1.07 5.99 31.58
CA LEU A 105 2.45 5.83 31.13
C LEU A 105 3.45 6.52 32.07
N SER A 106 3.16 7.74 32.49
CA SER A 106 4.00 8.47 33.46
C SER A 106 4.23 7.68 34.74
N ARG A 107 3.19 7.04 35.28
CA ARG A 107 3.29 6.17 36.47
C ARG A 107 4.11 4.90 36.28
N LEU A 108 4.19 4.42 35.04
CA LEU A 108 4.99 3.24 34.65
C LEU A 108 6.40 3.60 34.19
N SER A 109 6.71 4.87 33.93
CA SER A 109 8.04 5.31 33.49
C SER A 109 9.15 4.84 34.46
N GLY A 110 10.23 4.32 33.86
CA GLY A 110 11.40 3.77 34.62
C GLY A 110 11.13 2.46 35.35
N LYS A 111 9.95 1.85 35.23
CA LYS A 111 9.56 0.68 36.04
C LYS A 111 9.70 -0.68 35.32
N LYS A 112 10.20 -0.70 34.11
CA LYS A 112 10.41 -1.91 33.30
C LYS A 112 9.14 -2.78 33.15
N GLY A 113 8.16 -2.24 32.41
CA GLY A 113 6.91 -2.93 32.08
C GLY A 113 5.75 -2.67 33.05
N GLY A 114 4.62 -3.24 32.74
CA GLY A 114 3.34 -3.10 33.43
C GLY A 114 2.16 -3.29 32.47
N LYS A 115 0.93 -3.20 32.99
CA LYS A 115 -0.29 -3.36 32.19
C LYS A 115 -1.16 -2.12 32.34
N ILE A 116 -1.61 -1.56 31.20
CA ILE A 116 -2.60 -0.50 31.13
C ILE A 116 -3.85 -1.11 30.47
N VAL A 117 -4.96 -1.05 31.17
CA VAL A 117 -6.26 -1.55 30.70
C VAL A 117 -7.17 -0.37 30.41
N LEU A 118 -7.58 -0.22 29.16
CA LEU A 118 -8.45 0.85 28.71
C LEU A 118 -9.92 0.40 28.72
N ARG A 119 -10.76 1.20 29.31
CA ARG A 119 -12.21 1.04 29.17
C ARG A 119 -12.68 1.59 27.82
N GLY A 120 -13.82 1.09 27.35
CA GLY A 120 -14.43 1.53 26.10
C GLY A 120 -14.74 3.01 26.06
N GLY A 121 -14.71 3.59 24.86
CA GLY A 121 -15.03 4.99 24.62
C GLY A 121 -13.94 5.71 23.80
N TYR A 122 -14.21 6.96 23.46
CA TYR A 122 -13.32 7.78 22.68
C TYR A 122 -12.32 8.57 23.54
N TYR A 123 -11.07 8.25 23.40
CA TYR A 123 -9.95 9.01 23.96
C TYR A 123 -9.50 10.04 22.92
N ASN A 124 -10.02 11.27 23.02
CA ASN A 124 -9.72 12.37 22.10
C ASN A 124 -8.37 12.98 22.47
N MET A 125 -7.32 12.56 21.74
CA MET A 125 -5.95 12.99 21.97
C MET A 125 -5.76 14.43 21.50
N THR A 126 -5.14 15.27 22.31
CA THR A 126 -4.77 16.65 21.98
C THR A 126 -3.27 16.79 21.68
N GLU A 127 -2.51 15.74 21.95
CA GLU A 127 -1.08 15.62 21.66
C GLU A 127 -0.77 14.15 21.37
N THR A 128 0.32 13.88 20.65
CA THR A 128 0.78 12.52 20.38
C THR A 128 1.13 11.79 21.68
N LEU A 129 0.59 10.61 21.87
CA LEU A 129 0.98 9.73 22.98
C LEU A 129 2.36 9.13 22.68
N ASN A 130 3.34 9.39 23.53
CA ASN A 130 4.72 8.94 23.33
C ASN A 130 5.10 7.79 24.26
N ILE A 131 5.41 6.63 23.68
CA ILE A 131 6.03 5.48 24.34
C ILE A 131 7.52 5.50 23.97
N THR A 132 8.39 5.71 24.95
CA THR A 132 9.84 5.85 24.75
C THR A 132 10.59 4.72 25.43
N SER A 133 11.92 4.73 25.34
CA SER A 133 12.77 3.77 26.06
C SER A 133 12.53 3.72 27.58
N GLU A 134 12.06 4.81 28.18
CA GLU A 134 11.70 4.86 29.62
C GLU A 134 10.48 4.00 29.96
N HIS A 135 9.65 3.69 28.98
CA HIS A 135 8.45 2.85 29.12
C HIS A 135 8.72 1.40 28.70
N SER A 136 9.95 1.07 28.33
CA SER A 136 10.30 -0.27 27.87
C SER A 136 9.96 -1.34 28.90
N GLY A 137 9.41 -2.43 28.42
CA GLY A 137 9.28 -3.65 29.18
C GLY A 137 10.54 -4.51 29.16
N SER A 138 10.46 -5.67 29.75
CA SER A 138 11.40 -6.79 29.57
C SER A 138 10.68 -7.99 28.99
N VAL A 139 11.42 -9.03 28.69
CA VAL A 139 10.85 -10.29 28.20
C VAL A 139 9.93 -10.93 29.25
N GLU A 140 10.25 -10.77 30.54
CA GLU A 140 9.47 -11.29 31.67
C GLU A 140 8.35 -10.34 32.13
N SER A 141 8.46 -9.06 31.79
CA SER A 141 7.50 -8.02 32.15
C SER A 141 7.38 -6.99 31.02
N PRO A 142 6.71 -7.31 29.89
CA PRO A 142 6.48 -6.34 28.82
C PRO A 142 5.58 -5.19 29.29
N LEU A 143 5.64 -4.06 28.61
CA LEU A 143 4.59 -3.05 28.70
C LEU A 143 3.41 -3.55 27.85
N ILE A 144 2.25 -3.69 28.46
CA ILE A 144 1.02 -4.11 27.80
C ILE A 144 -0.01 -2.99 27.85
N ILE A 145 -0.54 -2.57 26.70
CA ILE A 145 -1.65 -1.64 26.60
C ILE A 145 -2.78 -2.41 25.91
N THR A 146 -3.88 -2.63 26.61
CA THR A 146 -4.96 -3.50 26.12
C THR A 146 -6.34 -2.96 26.51
N ALA A 147 -7.37 -3.41 25.80
CA ALA A 147 -8.76 -3.12 26.17
C ALA A 147 -9.23 -3.95 27.37
N GLU A 148 -10.18 -3.42 28.13
CA GLU A 148 -11.02 -4.23 29.02
C GLU A 148 -11.84 -5.23 28.19
N ALA A 149 -12.03 -6.43 28.71
CA ALA A 149 -12.70 -7.51 27.99
C ALA A 149 -14.11 -7.11 27.53
N GLY A 150 -14.38 -7.24 26.24
CA GLY A 150 -15.67 -6.88 25.62
C GLY A 150 -15.89 -5.38 25.44
N GLU A 151 -14.88 -4.54 25.65
CA GLU A 151 -14.96 -3.10 25.46
C GLU A 151 -14.03 -2.66 24.31
N THR A 152 -14.41 -1.57 23.62
CA THR A 152 -13.64 -1.02 22.50
C THR A 152 -13.17 0.40 22.81
N PRO A 153 -11.95 0.60 23.26
CA PRO A 153 -11.34 1.92 23.36
C PRO A 153 -10.89 2.40 21.98
N VAL A 154 -11.15 3.67 21.68
CA VAL A 154 -10.77 4.34 20.43
C VAL A 154 -9.83 5.48 20.74
N LEU A 155 -8.58 5.40 20.28
CA LEU A 155 -7.60 6.48 20.37
C LEU A 155 -7.64 7.31 19.08
N THR A 156 -7.93 8.62 19.18
CA THR A 156 -8.16 9.47 18.02
C THR A 156 -7.74 10.91 18.26
N THR A 157 -7.34 11.62 17.20
CA THR A 157 -7.13 13.09 17.21
C THR A 157 -8.28 13.86 16.56
N SER A 158 -9.30 13.17 16.01
CA SER A 158 -10.49 13.81 15.44
C SER A 158 -11.37 14.47 16.51
N LYS A 159 -12.07 15.51 16.11
CA LYS A 159 -13.02 16.21 16.97
C LYS A 159 -14.46 15.77 16.66
N PRO A 160 -15.27 15.40 17.65
CA PRO A 160 -16.66 15.05 17.41
C PRO A 160 -17.46 16.28 17.01
N VAL A 161 -18.36 16.13 16.04
CA VAL A 161 -19.41 17.10 15.73
C VAL A 161 -20.73 16.51 16.17
N PRO A 162 -21.28 16.91 17.33
CA PRO A 162 -22.48 16.28 17.86
C PRO A 162 -23.67 16.36 16.89
N VAL A 163 -24.39 15.29 16.69
CA VAL A 163 -25.56 15.28 15.81
C VAL A 163 -26.58 16.36 16.23
N SER A 164 -26.69 16.64 17.54
CA SER A 164 -27.53 17.71 18.07
C SER A 164 -27.15 19.12 17.63
N ALA A 165 -25.92 19.31 17.09
CA ALA A 165 -25.49 20.60 16.51
C ALA A 165 -26.00 20.80 15.09
N PHE A 166 -26.47 19.75 14.44
CA PHE A 166 -26.98 19.83 13.09
C PHE A 166 -28.46 20.21 13.08
N VAL A 167 -28.79 21.17 12.24
CA VAL A 167 -30.16 21.57 11.91
C VAL A 167 -30.39 21.43 10.41
N LYS A 168 -31.63 21.30 9.96
CA LYS A 168 -31.92 21.41 8.52
C LYS A 168 -31.38 22.74 7.99
N ALA A 169 -30.67 22.70 6.87
CA ALA A 169 -30.10 23.91 6.28
C ALA A 169 -31.20 24.92 5.97
N GLY A 170 -31.07 26.11 6.56
CA GLY A 170 -31.97 27.23 6.35
C GLY A 170 -31.62 28.03 5.11
N ALA A 171 -32.41 29.08 4.84
CA ALA A 171 -32.10 29.97 3.74
C ALA A 171 -30.88 30.86 4.07
N ASP A 172 -29.74 30.52 3.50
CA ASP A 172 -28.50 31.28 3.55
C ASP A 172 -27.82 31.31 2.16
N ASP A 173 -26.71 32.05 2.05
CA ASP A 173 -26.03 32.25 0.76
C ASP A 173 -25.54 30.89 0.17
N VAL A 174 -25.06 29.96 0.99
CA VAL A 174 -24.61 28.67 0.53
C VAL A 174 -25.78 27.78 0.12
N THR A 175 -26.82 27.71 0.93
CA THR A 175 -28.02 26.92 0.62
C THR A 175 -28.71 27.40 -0.66
N ALA A 176 -28.63 28.69 -0.96
CA ALA A 176 -29.16 29.26 -2.21
C ALA A 176 -28.43 28.72 -3.46
N LEU A 177 -27.18 28.32 -3.35
CA LEU A 177 -26.38 27.73 -4.45
C LEU A 177 -26.71 26.26 -4.69
N ILE A 178 -27.12 25.53 -3.65
CA ILE A 178 -27.46 24.10 -3.72
C ILE A 178 -28.74 23.93 -4.56
N ARG A 179 -28.79 22.87 -5.36
CA ARG A 179 -29.96 22.50 -6.15
C ARG A 179 -31.22 22.41 -5.27
N GLU A 180 -32.33 22.93 -5.78
CA GLU A 180 -33.59 23.03 -5.01
C GLU A 180 -34.15 21.65 -4.60
N ASP A 181 -34.01 20.65 -5.45
CA ASP A 181 -34.54 19.28 -5.26
C ASP A 181 -33.81 18.48 -4.18
N VAL A 182 -32.61 18.90 -3.74
CA VAL A 182 -31.83 18.21 -2.70
C VAL A 182 -31.73 18.98 -1.38
N ARG A 183 -32.14 20.25 -1.36
CA ARG A 183 -32.01 21.14 -0.17
C ARG A 183 -32.65 20.57 1.09
N GLU A 184 -33.76 19.86 0.95
CA GLU A 184 -34.45 19.24 2.09
C GLU A 184 -33.65 18.15 2.79
N HIS A 185 -32.62 17.58 2.12
CA HIS A 185 -31.75 16.57 2.67
C HIS A 185 -30.52 17.13 3.36
N ILE A 186 -30.22 18.43 3.16
CA ILE A 186 -29.00 19.05 3.67
C ILE A 186 -29.16 19.49 5.14
N TYR A 187 -28.18 19.14 5.94
CA TYR A 187 -28.03 19.57 7.32
C TYR A 187 -26.85 20.50 7.48
N CYS A 188 -26.92 21.42 8.42
CA CYS A 188 -25.87 22.42 8.68
C CYS A 188 -25.52 22.42 10.17
N ALA A 189 -24.22 22.47 10.47
CA ALA A 189 -23.67 22.68 11.81
C ALA A 189 -22.65 23.80 11.80
N ASP A 190 -22.57 24.57 12.89
CA ASP A 190 -21.52 25.56 13.12
C ASP A 190 -20.37 24.89 13.87
N LEU A 191 -19.25 24.66 13.17
CA LEU A 191 -18.07 24.01 13.74
C LEU A 191 -17.46 24.83 14.88
N LYS A 192 -17.49 26.16 14.79
CA LYS A 192 -16.97 27.04 15.85
C LYS A 192 -17.78 26.92 17.12
N ALA A 193 -19.10 26.83 16.99
CA ALA A 193 -19.99 26.56 18.13
C ALA A 193 -19.75 25.17 18.75
N CYS A 194 -19.20 24.21 17.97
CA CYS A 194 -18.76 22.91 18.46
C CYS A 194 -17.32 22.93 19.05
N GLY A 195 -16.67 24.10 19.16
CA GLY A 195 -15.31 24.22 19.68
C GLY A 195 -14.23 23.83 18.66
N ILE A 196 -14.55 23.88 17.36
CA ILE A 196 -13.63 23.59 16.27
C ILE A 196 -13.29 24.90 15.55
N ASP A 197 -12.22 25.56 16.01
CA ASP A 197 -11.78 26.86 15.48
C ASP A 197 -10.87 26.73 14.26
N ASP A 198 -10.02 25.71 14.25
CA ASP A 198 -9.17 25.40 13.10
C ASP A 198 -9.96 24.56 12.09
N LEU A 199 -10.17 25.15 10.91
CA LEU A 199 -10.94 24.54 9.83
C LEU A 199 -10.05 23.93 8.74
N GLY A 200 -8.74 24.05 8.85
CA GLY A 200 -7.78 23.55 7.87
C GLY A 200 -8.03 24.06 6.44
N SER A 201 -7.50 23.34 5.47
CA SER A 201 -7.76 23.52 4.04
C SER A 201 -8.49 22.32 3.46
N VAL A 202 -8.85 22.37 2.18
CA VAL A 202 -9.41 21.20 1.45
C VAL A 202 -8.47 19.99 1.49
N GLU A 203 -7.15 20.24 1.51
CA GLU A 203 -6.15 19.18 1.57
C GLU A 203 -5.96 18.60 2.98
N THR A 204 -6.11 19.44 4.02
CA THR A 204 -5.72 19.12 5.41
C THR A 204 -6.89 18.95 6.37
N ALA A 205 -8.12 19.12 5.89
CA ALA A 205 -9.33 18.94 6.69
C ALA A 205 -10.32 18.01 5.98
N LYS A 206 -10.85 17.06 6.71
CA LYS A 206 -11.77 16.05 6.21
C LYS A 206 -12.89 15.77 7.21
N LEU A 207 -13.95 15.16 6.72
CA LEU A 207 -15.07 14.71 7.54
C LEU A 207 -15.12 13.18 7.53
N LEU A 208 -15.24 12.58 8.70
CA LEU A 208 -15.60 11.19 8.86
C LEU A 208 -17.09 11.09 9.22
N ILE A 209 -17.78 10.21 8.53
CA ILE A 209 -19.17 9.84 8.81
C ILE A 209 -19.17 8.35 9.11
N ASN A 210 -19.49 7.96 10.33
CA ASN A 210 -19.50 6.55 10.76
C ASN A 210 -18.16 5.82 10.51
N GLY A 211 -17.04 6.53 10.66
CA GLY A 211 -15.69 6.00 10.47
C GLY A 211 -15.17 6.04 9.03
N ALA A 212 -16.03 6.23 8.04
CA ALA A 212 -15.63 6.39 6.64
C ALA A 212 -15.40 7.86 6.28
N GLU A 213 -14.48 8.14 5.36
CA GLU A 213 -14.27 9.47 4.80
C GLU A 213 -15.46 9.88 3.93
N GLY A 214 -16.13 10.99 4.30
CA GLY A 214 -17.15 11.63 3.49
C GLY A 214 -16.55 12.29 2.24
N ASP A 215 -17.30 12.32 1.15
CA ASP A 215 -16.89 12.97 -0.07
C ASP A 215 -17.11 14.48 0.02
N LEU A 216 -16.10 15.29 -0.33
CA LEU A 216 -16.33 16.71 -0.59
C LEU A 216 -17.28 16.85 -1.77
N ALA A 217 -18.25 17.75 -1.66
CA ALA A 217 -19.16 18.11 -2.76
C ALA A 217 -18.37 18.24 -4.06
N ARG A 218 -18.66 17.39 -5.04
CA ARG A 218 -17.78 17.13 -6.18
C ARG A 218 -18.50 17.09 -7.52
N TYR A 219 -17.74 17.34 -8.58
CA TYR A 219 -18.20 17.16 -9.95
C TYR A 219 -17.09 16.54 -10.82
N PRO A 220 -17.38 15.48 -11.60
CA PRO A 220 -18.61 14.69 -11.55
C PRO A 220 -18.75 13.87 -10.26
N ASN A 221 -19.95 13.36 -10.01
CA ASN A 221 -20.21 12.48 -8.88
C ASN A 221 -19.49 11.13 -9.01
N LEU A 222 -19.28 10.44 -7.90
CA LEU A 222 -18.51 9.22 -7.84
C LEU A 222 -19.10 8.12 -8.73
N ASP A 223 -20.44 8.01 -8.78
CA ASP A 223 -21.14 6.98 -9.55
C ASP A 223 -21.14 7.24 -11.06
N ASP A 224 -20.90 8.48 -11.47
CA ASP A 224 -20.89 8.84 -12.90
C ASP A 224 -19.66 8.32 -13.63
N LYS A 225 -18.60 7.91 -12.95
CA LYS A 225 -17.31 7.40 -13.50
C LYS A 225 -16.70 8.29 -14.60
N LEU A 226 -17.12 9.55 -14.68
CA LEU A 226 -16.71 10.49 -15.69
C LEU A 226 -15.66 11.44 -15.13
N PHE A 227 -14.42 11.05 -15.29
CA PHE A 227 -13.31 11.98 -15.08
C PHE A 227 -13.05 12.73 -16.38
N TYR A 228 -12.80 14.01 -16.30
CA TYR A 228 -12.49 14.82 -17.46
C TYR A 228 -11.02 14.71 -17.82
N VAL A 229 -10.79 14.43 -19.08
CA VAL A 229 -9.44 14.43 -19.65
C VAL A 229 -9.21 15.79 -20.29
N PRO A 230 -8.18 16.56 -19.91
CA PRO A 230 -7.87 17.84 -20.53
C PRO A 230 -7.60 17.65 -22.03
N LYS A 231 -8.47 18.23 -22.90
CA LYS A 231 -8.33 18.10 -24.34
C LYS A 231 -7.47 19.21 -24.97
N ARG A 232 -7.43 20.36 -24.35
CA ARG A 232 -6.74 21.54 -24.86
C ARG A 232 -5.86 22.14 -23.76
N ILE A 233 -4.57 21.93 -23.86
CA ILE A 233 -3.58 22.53 -22.95
C ILE A 233 -3.13 23.85 -23.53
N ILE A 234 -3.23 24.93 -22.74
CA ILE A 234 -2.85 26.28 -23.11
C ILE A 234 -1.49 26.63 -22.50
N SER A 235 -1.31 26.28 -21.24
CA SER A 235 -0.05 26.38 -20.54
C SER A 235 0.14 25.16 -19.65
N ASN A 236 1.29 24.54 -19.73
CA ASN A 236 1.69 23.46 -18.84
C ASN A 236 2.47 23.96 -17.62
N GLY A 237 2.57 25.30 -17.44
CA GLY A 237 3.33 25.90 -16.36
C GLY A 237 4.85 25.73 -16.47
N TRP A 238 5.39 25.22 -17.58
CA TRP A 238 6.84 25.06 -17.80
C TRP A 238 7.47 26.37 -18.26
N ASP A 239 8.54 26.78 -17.64
CA ASP A 239 9.35 27.93 -18.02
C ASP A 239 10.56 27.45 -18.84
N ASP A 240 10.44 27.52 -20.16
CA ASP A 240 11.49 27.05 -21.10
C ASP A 240 12.80 27.82 -20.93
N GLU A 241 12.75 29.10 -20.49
CA GLU A 241 13.96 29.90 -20.29
C GLU A 241 14.75 29.46 -19.06
N LYS A 242 14.06 29.00 -18.02
CA LYS A 242 14.68 28.53 -16.78
C LYS A 242 14.89 27.02 -16.75
N GLY A 243 14.25 26.28 -17.68
CA GLY A 243 14.29 24.81 -17.68
C GLY A 243 13.68 24.19 -16.41
N CYS A 244 12.74 24.86 -15.80
CA CYS A 244 12.12 24.43 -14.56
C CYS A 244 10.64 24.82 -14.49
N PRO A 245 9.87 24.18 -13.59
CA PRO A 245 8.52 24.60 -13.27
C PRO A 245 8.46 26.05 -12.79
N GLY A 246 7.60 26.87 -13.38
CA GLY A 246 7.62 28.31 -13.10
C GLY A 246 6.27 29.01 -13.02
N GLY A 247 5.15 28.32 -13.20
CA GLY A 247 3.87 29.03 -13.23
C GLY A 247 2.62 28.17 -13.12
N ASP A 248 1.50 28.85 -13.26
CA ASP A 248 0.18 28.25 -13.34
C ASP A 248 0.00 27.50 -14.66
N TRP A 249 -0.67 26.36 -14.61
CA TRP A 249 -1.12 25.69 -15.82
C TRP A 249 -2.57 26.05 -16.17
N GLU A 250 -2.87 26.05 -17.46
CA GLU A 250 -4.19 26.38 -17.99
C GLU A 250 -4.60 25.39 -19.09
N PHE A 251 -5.83 24.92 -19.01
CA PHE A 251 -6.39 24.03 -20.03
C PHE A 251 -7.85 24.35 -20.34
N GLY A 252 -8.31 23.92 -21.52
CA GLY A 252 -9.69 24.08 -21.94
C GLY A 252 -10.54 22.87 -21.62
N MET A 253 -11.78 23.10 -21.20
CA MET A 253 -12.81 22.08 -21.02
C MET A 253 -14.00 22.33 -21.94
N ASP A 254 -14.56 21.23 -22.48
CA ASP A 254 -15.76 21.28 -23.30
C ASP A 254 -17.05 21.16 -22.49
N ASP A 255 -16.97 20.79 -21.21
CA ASP A 255 -18.13 20.72 -20.33
C ASP A 255 -18.57 22.10 -19.86
N ASP A 256 -19.87 22.38 -19.89
CA ASP A 256 -20.45 23.67 -19.51
C ASP A 256 -20.65 23.82 -18.01
N ARG A 257 -20.78 22.73 -17.27
CA ARG A 257 -21.16 22.71 -15.86
C ARG A 257 -20.25 23.54 -14.97
N PRO A 258 -18.91 23.41 -15.03
CA PRO A 258 -18.02 24.23 -14.19
C PRO A 258 -18.15 25.73 -14.41
N TYR A 259 -18.54 26.16 -15.62
CA TYR A 259 -18.69 27.58 -15.96
C TYR A 259 -20.00 28.19 -15.44
N THR A 260 -20.90 27.38 -14.88
CA THR A 260 -22.14 27.86 -14.23
C THR A 260 -21.97 28.19 -12.76
N TRP A 261 -20.92 27.68 -12.11
CA TRP A 261 -20.70 27.93 -10.68
C TRP A 261 -20.47 29.38 -10.38
N SER A 262 -21.06 29.88 -9.29
CA SER A 262 -20.96 31.25 -8.87
C SER A 262 -19.79 31.48 -7.91
N CYS A 263 -19.37 30.48 -7.18
CA CYS A 263 -18.27 30.50 -6.23
C CYS A 263 -17.20 29.49 -6.58
N TYR A 264 -15.95 29.94 -6.71
CA TYR A 264 -14.79 29.05 -6.97
C TYR A 264 -13.55 29.40 -6.12
N ASP A 265 -13.69 30.31 -5.15
CA ASP A 265 -12.56 30.77 -4.31
C ASP A 265 -11.84 29.64 -3.56
N ASP A 266 -12.55 28.57 -3.21
CA ASP A 266 -12.02 27.43 -2.46
C ASP A 266 -12.28 26.08 -3.17
N VAL A 267 -12.44 26.13 -4.49
CA VAL A 267 -12.59 24.97 -5.35
C VAL A 267 -11.22 24.44 -5.71
N TYR A 268 -11.09 23.11 -5.68
CA TYR A 268 -9.89 22.40 -6.06
C TYR A 268 -10.19 21.40 -7.18
N ILE A 269 -9.16 21.08 -7.92
CA ILE A 269 -9.09 19.93 -8.80
C ILE A 269 -8.33 18.83 -8.08
N TYR A 270 -8.85 17.62 -8.10
CA TYR A 270 -8.15 16.45 -7.62
C TYR A 270 -8.09 15.42 -8.75
N GLY A 271 -6.91 14.88 -9.02
CA GLY A 271 -6.75 13.88 -10.06
C GLY A 271 -5.33 13.70 -10.55
N ALA A 272 -5.22 12.86 -11.58
CA ALA A 272 -4.00 12.48 -12.27
C ALA A 272 -3.90 13.26 -13.58
N LEU A 273 -3.20 14.38 -13.59
CA LEU A 273 -3.14 15.27 -14.76
C LEU A 273 -1.99 14.96 -15.70
N CYS A 274 -0.90 14.41 -15.18
CA CYS A 274 0.31 14.05 -15.94
C CYS A 274 0.45 12.54 -16.10
N HIS A 275 0.46 11.85 -14.98
CA HIS A 275 0.58 10.40 -14.90
C HIS A 275 -0.56 9.85 -14.04
N ASP A 276 -1.15 8.73 -14.42
CA ASP A 276 -2.29 8.14 -13.72
C ASP A 276 -1.95 7.62 -12.32
N TRP A 277 -0.66 7.38 -12.05
CA TRP A 277 -0.16 7.02 -10.72
C TRP A 277 0.16 8.21 -9.79
N VAL A 278 0.00 9.48 -10.26
CA VAL A 278 0.23 10.70 -9.46
C VAL A 278 -1.04 11.52 -9.37
N ARG A 279 -1.74 11.42 -8.24
CA ARG A 279 -2.96 12.19 -7.96
C ARG A 279 -2.70 13.25 -6.91
N LYS A 280 -3.06 14.49 -7.20
CA LYS A 280 -2.83 15.62 -6.31
C LYS A 280 -3.99 16.60 -6.30
N TYR A 281 -4.06 17.35 -5.20
CA TYR A 281 -4.94 18.51 -5.07
C TYR A 281 -4.31 19.72 -5.75
N ARG A 282 -5.12 20.47 -6.49
CA ARG A 282 -4.71 21.73 -7.11
C ARG A 282 -5.80 22.77 -6.94
N LYS A 283 -5.47 23.88 -6.27
CA LYS A 283 -6.42 24.97 -6.07
C LYS A 283 -6.71 25.66 -7.39
N LEU A 284 -7.99 25.91 -7.65
CA LEU A 284 -8.42 26.69 -8.80
C LEU A 284 -8.01 28.16 -8.62
N SER A 285 -7.30 28.73 -9.58
CA SER A 285 -6.89 30.14 -9.54
C SER A 285 -7.76 31.04 -10.43
N ALA A 286 -8.31 30.51 -11.51
CA ALA A 286 -9.23 31.21 -12.38
C ALA A 286 -10.12 30.24 -13.19
N LEU A 287 -11.30 30.71 -13.52
CA LEU A 287 -12.25 30.08 -14.41
C LEU A 287 -12.73 31.14 -15.42
N ASN A 288 -12.34 30.97 -16.69
CA ASN A 288 -12.69 31.88 -17.76
C ASN A 288 -13.86 31.31 -18.56
N ARG A 289 -15.04 31.92 -18.39
CA ARG A 289 -16.28 31.50 -19.05
C ARG A 289 -16.29 31.77 -20.56
N GLU A 290 -15.68 32.87 -21.01
CA GLU A 290 -15.65 33.21 -22.43
C GLU A 290 -14.73 32.30 -23.24
N GLN A 291 -13.52 32.08 -22.72
CA GLN A 291 -12.51 31.22 -23.36
C GLN A 291 -12.69 29.75 -23.07
N ARG A 292 -13.56 29.41 -22.11
CA ARG A 292 -13.78 28.05 -21.62
C ARG A 292 -12.47 27.42 -21.17
N THR A 293 -11.76 28.12 -20.27
CA THR A 293 -10.50 27.68 -19.70
C THR A 293 -10.53 27.67 -18.19
N ILE A 294 -9.75 26.75 -17.65
CA ILE A 294 -9.54 26.58 -16.21
C ILE A 294 -8.05 26.75 -15.95
N ARG A 295 -7.73 27.60 -14.98
CA ARG A 295 -6.37 27.82 -14.50
C ARG A 295 -6.23 27.34 -13.08
N SER A 296 -5.14 26.64 -12.79
CA SER A 296 -4.80 26.17 -11.46
C SER A 296 -3.42 26.64 -11.05
N MET A 297 -3.29 26.97 -9.76
CA MET A 297 -2.01 27.27 -9.15
C MET A 297 -1.20 25.97 -9.00
N GLY A 298 0.09 26.03 -9.24
CA GLY A 298 0.97 24.92 -8.89
C GLY A 298 2.18 24.74 -9.77
N HIS A 299 3.06 23.90 -9.30
CA HIS A 299 4.29 23.50 -9.97
C HIS A 299 4.05 22.28 -10.87
N ASN A 300 4.93 22.12 -11.79
CA ASN A 300 4.89 21.34 -13.02
C ASN A 300 5.01 19.87 -13.00
N GLU A 301 5.46 19.27 -11.93
CA GLU A 301 5.58 17.80 -11.91
C GLU A 301 4.26 17.08 -12.18
N ASP A 302 3.15 17.85 -12.14
CA ASP A 302 1.81 17.33 -12.26
C ASP A 302 0.93 18.11 -13.25
N ALA A 303 1.55 18.95 -14.08
CA ALA A 303 0.81 19.71 -15.09
C ALA A 303 0.36 18.80 -16.24
N PRO A 304 -0.76 19.08 -16.89
CA PRO A 304 -1.20 18.31 -18.06
C PRO A 304 -0.17 18.43 -19.18
N VAL A 305 0.54 17.33 -19.47
CA VAL A 305 1.58 17.31 -20.51
C VAL A 305 1.01 16.97 -21.87
N SER A 306 -0.01 16.11 -21.90
CA SER A 306 -0.75 15.78 -23.11
C SER A 306 -2.12 15.23 -22.76
N PRO A 307 -3.14 15.43 -23.62
CA PRO A 307 -4.42 14.77 -23.44
C PRO A 307 -4.23 13.27 -23.60
N GLY A 308 -4.53 12.51 -22.56
CA GLY A 308 -4.47 11.06 -22.55
C GLY A 308 -5.73 10.46 -21.92
N GLU A 309 -6.09 9.25 -22.30
CA GLU A 309 -7.26 8.57 -21.76
C GLU A 309 -7.13 8.24 -20.24
N PHE A 310 -5.92 8.32 -19.70
CA PHE A 310 -5.62 8.08 -18.29
C PHE A 310 -5.50 9.36 -17.46
N ASN A 311 -5.45 10.53 -18.09
CA ASN A 311 -5.32 11.81 -17.42
C ASN A 311 -6.69 12.31 -16.99
N THR A 312 -7.08 11.95 -15.78
CA THR A 312 -8.41 12.19 -15.26
C THR A 312 -8.40 13.04 -14.00
N PHE A 313 -9.45 13.82 -13.83
CA PHE A 313 -9.62 14.65 -12.64
C PHE A 313 -11.10 14.95 -12.37
N PHE A 314 -11.37 15.47 -11.19
CA PHE A 314 -12.67 16.02 -10.82
C PHE A 314 -12.51 17.25 -9.93
N PHE A 315 -13.58 18.05 -9.84
CA PHE A 315 -13.64 19.20 -8.98
C PHE A 315 -14.19 18.83 -7.62
N ILE A 316 -13.70 19.49 -6.57
CA ILE A 316 -14.12 19.25 -5.20
C ILE A 316 -14.30 20.55 -4.43
N ASN A 317 -15.09 20.49 -3.38
CA ASN A 317 -15.49 21.60 -2.53
C ASN A 317 -16.30 22.66 -3.29
N VAL A 318 -17.23 22.19 -4.12
CA VAL A 318 -18.14 23.02 -4.93
C VAL A 318 -19.52 23.01 -4.27
N PRO A 319 -20.01 24.14 -3.68
CA PRO A 319 -21.28 24.13 -2.98
C PRO A 319 -22.48 23.79 -3.87
N GLU A 320 -22.45 24.20 -5.17
CA GLU A 320 -23.49 23.87 -6.16
C GLU A 320 -23.60 22.38 -6.48
N GLU A 321 -22.57 21.61 -6.14
CA GLU A 321 -22.47 20.16 -6.37
C GLU A 321 -22.61 19.35 -5.08
N LEU A 322 -23.16 19.94 -4.01
CA LEU A 322 -23.57 19.19 -2.84
C LEU A 322 -24.91 18.52 -3.12
N ASP A 323 -24.90 17.43 -3.88
CA ASP A 323 -26.12 16.87 -4.45
C ASP A 323 -26.22 15.33 -4.37
N ALA A 324 -25.25 14.65 -3.75
CA ALA A 324 -25.27 13.21 -3.54
C ALA A 324 -25.15 12.82 -2.05
N PRO A 325 -25.81 11.71 -1.63
CA PRO A 325 -25.68 11.20 -0.26
C PRO A 325 -24.22 10.86 0.11
N GLY A 326 -23.79 11.27 1.30
CA GLY A 326 -22.43 11.12 1.80
C GLY A 326 -21.51 12.31 1.51
N GLU A 327 -21.97 13.26 0.72
CA GLU A 327 -21.21 14.47 0.44
C GLU A 327 -21.31 15.53 1.55
N TRP A 328 -20.26 16.37 1.60
CA TRP A 328 -20.19 17.48 2.52
C TRP A 328 -19.49 18.69 1.89
N TYR A 329 -19.82 19.88 2.40
CA TYR A 329 -19.21 21.14 2.03
C TYR A 329 -18.90 21.96 3.29
N LEU A 330 -17.73 22.58 3.35
CA LEU A 330 -17.35 23.49 4.43
C LEU A 330 -17.14 24.91 3.91
N ASP A 331 -18.00 25.83 4.34
CA ASP A 331 -17.74 27.24 4.18
C ASP A 331 -16.73 27.72 5.23
N ARG A 332 -15.47 27.77 4.86
CA ARG A 332 -14.37 28.18 5.75
C ARG A 332 -14.45 29.64 6.20
N LYS A 333 -15.20 30.46 5.50
CA LYS A 333 -15.40 31.89 5.89
C LYS A 333 -16.28 31.99 7.13
N THR A 334 -17.35 31.22 7.18
CA THR A 334 -18.32 31.24 8.28
C THR A 334 -18.07 30.18 9.33
N GLY A 335 -17.46 29.05 8.96
CA GLY A 335 -17.30 27.87 9.79
C GLY A 335 -18.50 26.94 9.74
N LYS A 336 -19.41 27.12 8.79
CA LYS A 336 -20.58 26.28 8.60
C LYS A 336 -20.25 25.04 7.78
N LEU A 337 -20.54 23.87 8.36
CA LEU A 337 -20.44 22.57 7.72
C LEU A 337 -21.82 22.15 7.21
N TYR A 338 -21.92 21.83 5.92
CA TYR A 338 -23.13 21.33 5.27
C TYR A 338 -22.89 19.85 4.90
N VAL A 339 -23.87 18.99 5.22
CA VAL A 339 -23.76 17.55 5.01
C VAL A 339 -25.03 17.01 4.36
N TYR A 340 -24.88 16.23 3.32
CA TYR A 340 -25.92 15.34 2.82
C TYR A 340 -25.70 13.95 3.43
N PRO A 341 -26.46 13.52 4.45
CA PRO A 341 -26.23 12.24 5.11
C PRO A 341 -26.35 11.06 4.15
N THR A 342 -25.56 10.02 4.35
CA THR A 342 -25.56 8.83 3.50
C THR A 342 -26.95 8.17 3.38
N GLU A 343 -27.71 8.14 4.48
CA GLU A 343 -29.08 7.60 4.52
C GLU A 343 -30.15 8.68 4.28
N GLY A 344 -29.75 9.88 3.84
CA GLY A 344 -30.66 11.03 3.63
C GLY A 344 -31.13 11.73 4.90
N VAL A 345 -30.92 11.17 6.08
CA VAL A 345 -31.26 11.74 7.38
C VAL A 345 -30.16 11.45 8.39
N LEU A 346 -29.94 12.39 9.31
CA LEU A 346 -29.09 12.21 10.48
C LEU A 346 -29.88 11.63 11.63
N THR A 347 -29.27 10.69 12.34
CA THR A 347 -29.82 10.02 13.51
C THR A 347 -28.86 10.11 14.69
N ASP A 348 -29.34 9.94 15.92
CA ASP A 348 -28.51 9.93 17.14
C ASP A 348 -27.45 8.79 17.15
N ARG A 349 -27.49 7.90 16.17
CA ARG A 349 -26.53 6.81 16.02
C ARG A 349 -25.32 7.18 15.14
N ASP A 350 -25.42 8.30 14.42
CA ASP A 350 -24.35 8.72 13.51
C ASP A 350 -23.18 9.32 14.31
N ASP A 351 -21.97 8.85 13.99
CA ASP A 351 -20.72 9.39 14.50
C ASP A 351 -20.10 10.28 13.43
N ILE A 352 -20.21 11.59 13.63
CA ILE A 352 -19.63 12.58 12.72
C ILE A 352 -18.42 13.21 13.40
N ARG A 353 -17.30 13.15 12.73
CA ARG A 353 -16.03 13.63 13.27
C ARG A 353 -15.29 14.50 12.26
N PHE A 354 -14.81 15.64 12.70
CA PHE A 354 -13.99 16.52 11.91
C PHE A 354 -12.51 16.22 12.17
N VAL A 355 -11.77 15.96 11.11
CA VAL A 355 -10.35 15.62 11.12
C VAL A 355 -9.58 16.74 10.47
N ILE A 356 -8.57 17.25 11.15
CA ILE A 356 -7.62 18.22 10.61
C ILE A 356 -6.20 17.66 10.76
N LYS A 357 -5.28 18.16 9.93
CA LYS A 357 -3.87 17.82 10.05
C LYS A 357 -3.31 18.37 11.36
N THR A 358 -3.09 17.47 12.30
CA THR A 358 -2.55 17.74 13.63
C THR A 358 -1.46 16.72 13.96
N GLU A 359 -1.29 16.47 15.24
CA GLU A 359 -0.36 15.43 15.74
C GLU A 359 -0.85 14.02 15.41
N ASP A 360 0.07 13.07 15.28
CA ASP A 360 -0.22 11.65 15.19
C ASP A 360 -0.84 11.13 16.50
N VAL A 361 -1.51 9.97 16.46
CA VAL A 361 -2.17 9.44 17.66
C VAL A 361 -1.15 8.86 18.64
N LEU A 362 -0.25 7.97 18.18
CA LEU A 362 0.69 7.25 19.04
C LEU A 362 2.06 7.08 18.38
N HIS A 363 3.13 7.38 19.13
CA HIS A 363 4.51 7.06 18.77
C HIS A 363 5.15 6.10 19.76
N CYS A 364 5.79 5.05 19.25
CA CYS A 364 6.74 4.21 19.97
C CYS A 364 8.14 4.51 19.44
N THR A 365 9.03 5.10 20.24
CA THR A 365 10.38 5.44 19.78
C THR A 365 11.43 4.88 20.73
N GLY A 366 12.30 3.99 20.22
CA GLY A 366 13.37 3.37 21.00
C GLY A 366 12.90 2.47 22.15
N ALA A 367 11.63 2.09 22.17
CA ALA A 367 11.05 1.22 23.20
C ALA A 367 11.30 -0.26 22.89
N GLU A 368 11.34 -1.06 23.94
CA GLU A 368 11.52 -2.51 23.85
C GLU A 368 10.42 -3.26 24.59
N ASN A 369 10.00 -4.41 24.04
CA ASN A 369 9.04 -5.33 24.64
C ASN A 369 7.71 -4.64 25.00
N VAL A 370 7.00 -4.15 23.98
CA VAL A 370 5.71 -3.47 24.10
C VAL A 370 4.66 -4.26 23.33
N ILE A 371 3.48 -4.43 23.92
CA ILE A 371 2.33 -5.05 23.31
C ILE A 371 1.16 -4.05 23.32
N ILE A 372 0.60 -3.77 22.14
CA ILE A 372 -0.63 -2.99 21.96
C ILE A 372 -1.70 -3.97 21.46
N ASP A 373 -2.78 -4.12 22.19
CA ASP A 373 -3.71 -5.23 22.01
C ASP A 373 -5.17 -4.79 22.10
N ARG A 374 -5.99 -5.20 21.14
CA ARG A 374 -7.46 -4.98 21.11
C ARG A 374 -7.90 -3.50 21.22
N ILE A 375 -7.19 -2.60 20.57
CA ILE A 375 -7.47 -1.15 20.57
C ILE A 375 -7.82 -0.70 19.16
N GLU A 376 -8.81 0.18 19.03
CA GLU A 376 -9.00 0.93 17.79
C GLU A 376 -8.12 2.18 17.80
N LEU A 377 -7.34 2.37 16.73
CA LEU A 377 -6.44 3.51 16.50
C LEU A 377 -6.84 4.20 15.21
N GLY A 378 -6.85 5.53 15.18
CA GLY A 378 -7.11 6.24 13.95
C GLY A 378 -8.10 7.38 14.09
N ARG A 379 -9.01 7.52 13.10
CA ARG A 379 -9.86 8.71 12.95
C ARG A 379 -9.02 9.96 13.11
N CYS A 380 -7.94 10.00 12.31
CA CYS A 380 -6.88 11.01 12.40
C CYS A 380 -6.38 11.38 11.00
N PHE A 381 -5.59 12.44 10.93
CA PHE A 381 -4.89 12.81 9.71
C PHE A 381 -3.53 12.11 9.68
N GLU A 382 -3.25 11.37 8.60
CA GLU A 382 -2.06 10.57 8.33
C GLU A 382 -1.86 9.39 9.31
N THR A 383 -1.08 9.53 10.39
CA THR A 383 -0.54 8.39 11.12
C THR A 383 -1.29 8.09 12.42
N ALA A 384 -1.83 6.89 12.51
CA ALA A 384 -2.42 6.37 13.74
C ALA A 384 -1.35 5.83 14.70
N ILE A 385 -0.31 5.16 14.18
CA ILE A 385 0.79 4.66 15.00
C ILE A 385 2.12 4.66 14.23
N GLU A 386 3.16 5.20 14.87
CA GLU A 386 4.55 5.08 14.42
C GLU A 386 5.38 4.27 15.42
N VAL A 387 6.05 3.23 14.92
CA VAL A 387 7.01 2.40 15.69
C VAL A 387 8.38 2.60 15.06
N LYS A 388 9.29 3.29 15.74
CA LYS A 388 10.59 3.67 15.19
C LYS A 388 11.75 3.32 16.11
N ASN A 389 12.79 2.69 15.55
CA ASN A 389 13.97 2.25 16.31
C ASN A 389 13.66 1.38 17.55
N CYS A 390 12.56 0.62 17.47
CA CYS A 390 12.07 -0.21 18.57
C CYS A 390 12.55 -1.67 18.44
N ARG A 391 12.37 -2.44 19.51
CA ARG A 391 12.67 -3.86 19.55
C ARG A 391 11.53 -4.65 20.17
N GLN A 392 11.01 -5.62 19.41
CA GLN A 392 9.87 -6.46 19.83
C GLN A 392 8.66 -5.64 20.29
N VAL A 393 8.18 -4.75 19.41
CA VAL A 393 6.89 -4.09 19.57
C VAL A 393 5.87 -4.84 18.73
N LEU A 394 4.81 -5.33 19.39
CA LEU A 394 3.74 -6.09 18.77
C LEU A 394 2.41 -5.32 18.86
N VAL A 395 1.84 -4.99 17.72
CA VAL A 395 0.47 -4.49 17.60
C VAL A 395 -0.39 -5.66 17.15
N GLN A 396 -1.36 -6.07 17.96
CA GLN A 396 -2.13 -7.27 17.67
C GLN A 396 -3.62 -7.09 17.97
N ARG A 397 -4.46 -7.77 17.19
CA ARG A 397 -5.93 -7.78 17.36
C ARG A 397 -6.50 -6.36 17.46
N CYS A 398 -5.88 -5.44 16.77
CA CYS A 398 -6.26 -4.04 16.74
C CYS A 398 -7.13 -3.73 15.52
N ARG A 399 -7.71 -2.55 15.51
CA ARG A 399 -8.38 -1.98 14.36
C ARG A 399 -7.76 -0.62 14.06
N VAL A 400 -7.29 -0.40 12.83
CA VAL A 400 -6.83 0.92 12.36
C VAL A 400 -7.86 1.42 11.37
N CYS A 401 -8.57 2.49 11.73
CA CYS A 401 -9.75 2.93 10.98
C CYS A 401 -9.79 4.44 10.78
N GLY A 402 -10.20 4.89 9.60
CA GLY A 402 -10.44 6.29 9.32
C GLY A 402 -9.18 7.15 9.35
N THR A 403 -8.08 6.63 8.82
CA THR A 403 -6.84 7.40 8.64
C THR A 403 -6.86 8.12 7.31
N ILE A 404 -6.73 9.43 7.34
CA ILE A 404 -6.98 10.29 6.20
C ILE A 404 -5.69 10.94 5.73
N GLY A 405 -5.51 10.99 4.42
CA GLY A 405 -4.33 11.62 3.80
C GLY A 405 -4.53 11.86 2.32
N HIS A 406 -3.46 11.75 1.58
CA HIS A 406 -3.43 11.86 0.11
C HIS A 406 -2.19 11.16 -0.44
N THR A 407 -2.09 11.04 -1.75
CA THR A 407 -0.88 10.51 -2.41
C THR A 407 0.34 11.34 -1.98
N GLY A 408 1.34 10.65 -1.41
CA GLY A 408 2.57 11.27 -0.88
C GLY A 408 2.48 11.70 0.59
N SER A 409 1.34 11.47 1.29
CA SER A 409 1.25 11.62 2.75
C SER A 409 1.96 10.46 3.47
N ARG A 410 2.03 10.52 4.80
CA ARG A 410 2.55 9.42 5.62
C ARG A 410 1.54 8.27 5.65
N SER A 411 1.97 7.07 5.97
CA SER A 411 1.09 5.90 6.13
C SER A 411 0.35 5.90 7.45
N ALA A 412 -0.77 5.18 7.50
CA ALA A 412 -1.58 5.01 8.71
C ALA A 412 -0.81 4.33 9.84
N VAL A 413 -0.02 3.32 9.49
CA VAL A 413 0.90 2.61 10.40
C VAL A 413 2.31 2.72 9.82
N ILE A 414 3.27 3.13 10.64
CA ILE A 414 4.69 3.19 10.26
C ILE A 414 5.49 2.30 11.22
N ILE A 415 6.17 1.30 10.67
CA ILE A 415 7.11 0.46 11.39
C ILE A 415 8.45 0.60 10.68
N GLN A 416 9.37 1.33 11.30
CA GLN A 416 10.64 1.67 10.67
C GLN A 416 11.81 1.49 11.61
N ASP A 417 12.88 0.90 11.06
CA ASP A 417 14.09 0.57 11.80
C ASP A 417 13.84 -0.38 12.99
N GLY A 418 14.84 -0.59 13.80
CA GLY A 418 14.73 -1.52 14.91
C GLY A 418 14.73 -2.99 14.50
N PHE A 419 14.10 -3.85 15.32
CA PHE A 419 14.20 -5.28 15.13
C PHE A 419 12.99 -6.05 15.66
N ARG A 420 12.37 -6.90 14.80
CA ARG A 420 11.21 -7.74 15.12
C ARG A 420 10.02 -6.96 15.68
N ASN A 421 9.69 -5.84 15.03
CA ASN A 421 8.48 -5.10 15.31
C ASN A 421 7.43 -5.47 14.26
N GLY A 422 6.16 -5.46 14.62
CA GLY A 422 5.15 -5.76 13.62
C GLY A 422 3.71 -5.67 14.10
N ILE A 423 2.85 -5.95 13.12
CA ILE A 423 1.40 -5.94 13.27
C ILE A 423 0.84 -7.31 12.87
N ILE A 424 -0.06 -7.86 13.68
CA ILE A 424 -0.69 -9.15 13.48
C ILE A 424 -2.18 -9.13 13.85
N ASP A 425 -3.00 -9.97 13.19
CA ASP A 425 -4.43 -10.14 13.47
C ASP A 425 -5.20 -8.81 13.54
N THR A 426 -4.87 -7.88 12.66
CA THR A 426 -5.37 -6.49 12.73
C THR A 426 -6.13 -6.13 11.45
N VAL A 427 -7.23 -5.42 11.61
CA VAL A 427 -8.00 -4.86 10.50
C VAL A 427 -7.57 -3.43 10.24
N LEU A 428 -7.20 -3.14 8.98
CA LEU A 428 -6.94 -1.79 8.50
C LEU A 428 -8.02 -1.43 7.48
N GLU A 429 -8.81 -0.42 7.79
CA GLU A 429 -9.93 -0.06 6.92
C GLU A 429 -10.18 1.45 6.88
N HIS A 430 -10.89 1.88 5.83
CA HIS A 430 -11.20 3.30 5.61
C HIS A 430 -9.95 4.19 5.68
N PHE A 431 -8.90 3.80 4.97
CA PHE A 431 -7.68 4.59 4.86
C PHE A 431 -7.58 5.25 3.49
N SER A 432 -7.16 6.52 3.49
CA SER A 432 -6.86 7.32 2.29
C SER A 432 -5.46 7.95 2.34
N THR A 433 -4.61 7.45 3.23
CA THR A 433 -3.17 7.75 3.31
C THR A 433 -2.41 7.18 2.12
N HIS A 434 -1.18 7.61 1.90
CA HIS A 434 -0.34 7.08 0.80
C HIS A 434 -0.20 5.54 0.85
N GLY A 435 -0.15 4.97 2.04
CA GLY A 435 -0.23 3.55 2.30
C GLY A 435 -0.91 3.24 3.62
N ALA A 436 -1.45 2.04 3.80
CA ALA A 436 -1.94 1.64 5.11
C ALA A 436 -0.77 1.38 6.06
N VAL A 437 0.26 0.64 5.61
CA VAL A 437 1.45 0.34 6.41
C VAL A 437 2.72 0.68 5.65
N THR A 438 3.63 1.44 6.26
CA THR A 438 5.04 1.50 5.86
C THR A 438 5.84 0.54 6.73
N LEU A 439 6.54 -0.39 6.11
CA LEU A 439 7.35 -1.41 6.75
C LEU A 439 8.79 -1.32 6.27
N GLY A 440 9.72 -0.90 7.13
CA GLY A 440 11.10 -0.67 6.74
C GLY A 440 12.10 -1.01 7.82
N GLY A 441 13.38 -0.89 7.48
CA GLY A 441 14.48 -1.05 8.42
C GLY A 441 15.54 -2.05 7.98
N GLY A 442 16.54 -2.24 8.84
CA GLY A 442 17.73 -3.00 8.53
C GLY A 442 18.77 -2.16 7.78
N ASP A 443 19.92 -2.74 7.54
CA ASP A 443 21.03 -2.08 6.83
C ASP A 443 21.25 -2.76 5.49
N ARG A 444 20.77 -2.13 4.42
CA ARG A 444 20.89 -2.68 3.06
C ARG A 444 22.33 -2.77 2.58
N GLU A 445 23.20 -1.82 2.94
CA GLU A 445 24.61 -1.83 2.53
C GLU A 445 25.37 -3.01 3.12
N ASN A 446 25.01 -3.43 4.32
CA ASN A 446 25.61 -4.54 5.02
C ASN A 446 24.72 -5.80 5.03
N VAL A 447 23.53 -5.73 4.44
CA VAL A 447 22.51 -6.80 4.41
C VAL A 447 22.20 -7.32 5.82
N ILE A 448 21.97 -6.39 6.77
CA ILE A 448 21.60 -6.71 8.15
C ILE A 448 20.08 -6.70 8.27
N PRO A 449 19.45 -7.81 8.63
CA PRO A 449 17.99 -7.93 8.68
C PRO A 449 17.39 -7.16 9.87
N CYS A 450 16.22 -6.54 9.67
CA CYS A 450 15.37 -6.04 10.75
C CYS A 450 14.28 -7.03 11.15
N ASN A 451 13.83 -7.90 10.25
CA ASN A 451 12.78 -8.88 10.49
C ASN A 451 11.49 -8.24 11.05
N ASN A 452 11.12 -7.06 10.58
CA ASN A 452 9.83 -6.46 10.87
C ASN A 452 8.74 -7.14 10.04
N PHE A 453 7.48 -7.10 10.48
CA PHE A 453 6.46 -7.94 9.84
C PHE A 453 5.05 -7.33 9.82
N VAL A 454 4.28 -7.78 8.82
CA VAL A 454 2.82 -7.61 8.71
C VAL A 454 2.22 -8.97 8.42
N GLN A 455 1.47 -9.54 9.35
CA GLN A 455 0.94 -10.89 9.20
C GLN A 455 -0.51 -11.00 9.64
N ASN A 456 -1.28 -11.84 8.94
CA ASN A 456 -2.67 -12.14 9.25
C ASN A 456 -3.55 -10.90 9.40
N CYS A 457 -3.31 -9.87 8.57
CA CYS A 457 -4.04 -8.62 8.59
C CYS A 457 -5.02 -8.52 7.43
N LYS A 458 -6.06 -7.71 7.60
CA LYS A 458 -7.09 -7.47 6.60
C LYS A 458 -7.09 -6.01 6.19
N PHE A 459 -6.92 -5.75 4.90
CA PHE A 459 -6.89 -4.41 4.31
C PHE A 459 -8.12 -4.23 3.42
N VAL A 460 -9.03 -3.37 3.81
CA VAL A 460 -10.31 -3.20 3.12
C VAL A 460 -10.75 -1.74 3.08
N ASN A 461 -11.67 -1.42 2.18
CA ASN A 461 -12.25 -0.08 2.05
C ASN A 461 -11.20 1.04 1.89
N SER A 462 -10.14 0.75 1.15
CA SER A 462 -9.12 1.75 0.80
C SER A 462 -9.61 2.66 -0.32
N ARG A 463 -9.20 3.93 -0.28
CA ARG A 463 -9.36 4.88 -1.40
C ARG A 463 -8.08 5.05 -2.22
N PHE A 464 -6.95 4.47 -1.77
CA PHE A 464 -5.66 4.50 -2.46
C PHE A 464 -5.04 3.11 -2.52
N ARG A 465 -4.06 2.99 -3.41
CA ARG A 465 -3.54 1.72 -3.91
C ARG A 465 -2.72 0.90 -2.94
N MET A 466 -2.03 1.54 -1.98
CA MET A 466 -0.96 0.83 -1.28
C MET A 466 -1.42 0.33 0.09
N GLY A 467 -1.59 -0.99 0.22
CA GLY A 467 -1.80 -1.63 1.51
C GLY A 467 -0.52 -1.63 2.33
N VAL A 468 0.58 -2.14 1.78
CA VAL A 468 1.88 -2.14 2.46
C VAL A 468 2.97 -1.60 1.52
N LEU A 469 3.72 -0.60 2.01
CA LEU A 469 4.96 -0.14 1.41
C LEU A 469 6.12 -0.76 2.17
N SER A 470 6.90 -1.62 1.50
CA SER A 470 8.01 -2.33 2.11
C SER A 470 9.35 -1.82 1.58
N SER A 471 10.34 -1.73 2.48
CA SER A 471 11.73 -1.40 2.14
C SER A 471 12.70 -1.99 3.17
N GLY A 472 14.02 -1.95 2.90
CA GLY A 472 15.01 -2.39 3.88
C GLY A 472 15.47 -3.84 3.71
N VAL A 473 15.60 -4.59 4.80
CA VAL A 473 16.16 -5.95 4.76
C VAL A 473 15.32 -6.95 5.57
N ALA A 474 14.90 -8.03 4.90
CA ALA A 474 14.26 -9.20 5.51
C ALA A 474 12.95 -8.92 6.26
N ASN A 475 12.14 -8.01 5.75
CA ASN A 475 10.77 -7.86 6.24
C ASN A 475 9.89 -9.01 5.75
N ILE A 476 8.84 -9.30 6.51
CA ILE A 476 7.91 -10.40 6.24
C ILE A 476 6.50 -9.85 6.10
N ILE A 477 5.86 -10.16 4.98
CA ILE A 477 4.47 -9.81 4.71
C ILE A 477 3.75 -11.12 4.36
N SER A 478 2.94 -11.66 5.28
CA SER A 478 2.39 -12.99 5.09
C SER A 478 0.97 -13.17 5.60
N HIS A 479 0.21 -14.06 4.94
CA HIS A 479 -1.15 -14.45 5.31
C HIS A 479 -2.12 -13.27 5.42
N ASN A 480 -1.93 -12.22 4.64
CA ASN A 480 -2.83 -11.06 4.64
C ASN A 480 -3.91 -11.21 3.55
N TYR A 481 -5.03 -10.52 3.75
CA TYR A 481 -6.06 -10.32 2.74
C TYR A 481 -6.12 -8.84 2.36
N LEU A 482 -6.00 -8.55 1.08
CA LEU A 482 -6.08 -7.21 0.52
C LEU A 482 -7.23 -7.14 -0.48
N HIS A 483 -8.08 -6.13 -0.33
CA HIS A 483 -9.17 -5.85 -1.27
C HIS A 483 -9.06 -4.44 -1.83
N ASN A 484 -8.95 -4.36 -3.16
CA ASN A 484 -8.76 -3.11 -3.92
C ASN A 484 -7.55 -2.28 -3.45
N THR A 485 -6.47 -2.96 -3.08
CA THR A 485 -5.20 -2.34 -2.67
C THR A 485 -4.05 -3.30 -2.96
N THR A 486 -2.81 -2.81 -2.97
CA THR A 486 -1.64 -3.52 -3.48
C THR A 486 -0.49 -3.53 -2.48
N PHE A 487 0.52 -4.35 -2.73
CA PHE A 487 1.83 -4.23 -2.09
C PHE A 487 2.78 -3.43 -2.98
N CYS A 488 3.52 -2.51 -2.38
CA CYS A 488 4.63 -1.82 -3.02
C CYS A 488 5.93 -2.16 -2.29
N ASP A 489 6.85 -2.79 -2.98
CA ASP A 489 8.17 -3.16 -2.48
C ASP A 489 9.21 -2.24 -3.10
N SER A 490 9.70 -1.28 -2.32
CA SER A 490 10.59 -0.22 -2.78
C SER A 490 11.94 -0.26 -2.08
N GLY A 491 12.93 -0.86 -2.73
CA GLY A 491 14.28 -0.93 -2.17
C GLY A 491 14.42 -1.95 -1.04
N HIS A 492 13.92 -3.15 -1.23
CA HIS A 492 13.99 -4.25 -0.26
C HIS A 492 15.03 -5.30 -0.69
N ASN A 493 15.67 -5.93 0.29
CA ASN A 493 16.55 -7.07 0.08
C ASN A 493 16.17 -8.22 1.03
N GLU A 494 16.21 -9.45 0.55
CA GLU A 494 15.91 -10.65 1.34
C GLU A 494 14.49 -10.67 1.95
N GLY A 495 13.57 -9.86 1.42
CA GLY A 495 12.20 -9.78 1.88
C GLY A 495 11.36 -10.98 1.49
N ILE A 496 10.31 -11.26 2.26
CA ILE A 496 9.38 -12.35 2.00
C ILE A 496 7.96 -11.81 1.95
N ILE A 497 7.31 -11.96 0.80
CA ILE A 497 5.88 -11.71 0.61
C ILE A 497 5.22 -13.03 0.24
N GLU A 498 4.48 -13.63 1.19
CA GLU A 498 4.01 -15.00 1.04
C GLU A 498 2.61 -15.25 1.59
N TYR A 499 1.92 -16.23 1.01
CA TYR A 499 0.60 -16.70 1.46
C TYR A 499 -0.47 -15.60 1.55
N ASN A 500 -0.32 -14.51 0.83
CA ASN A 500 -1.33 -13.44 0.82
C ASN A 500 -2.41 -13.73 -0.22
N ILE A 501 -3.60 -13.20 0.02
CA ILE A 501 -4.68 -13.09 -0.96
C ILE A 501 -4.82 -11.62 -1.35
N ILE A 502 -4.79 -11.34 -2.65
CA ILE A 502 -4.97 -10.00 -3.18
C ILE A 502 -6.11 -10.03 -4.21
N GLU A 503 -7.19 -9.35 -3.88
CA GLU A 503 -8.41 -9.25 -4.68
C GLU A 503 -8.57 -7.82 -5.22
N GLY A 504 -8.75 -7.65 -6.52
CA GLY A 504 -9.13 -6.39 -7.16
C GLY A 504 -7.97 -5.49 -7.57
N GLY A 505 -6.88 -5.45 -6.84
CA GLY A 505 -5.73 -4.59 -7.14
C GLY A 505 -6.03 -3.08 -7.06
N ASP A 506 -5.28 -2.27 -7.79
CA ASP A 506 -5.54 -0.83 -7.93
C ASP A 506 -6.53 -0.57 -9.07
N THR A 507 -7.67 0.00 -8.74
CA THR A 507 -8.71 0.31 -9.74
C THR A 507 -8.50 1.66 -10.43
N GLU A 508 -7.52 2.46 -10.03
CA GLU A 508 -7.36 3.84 -10.47
C GLU A 508 -6.07 4.10 -11.25
N ALA A 509 -5.06 3.22 -11.19
CA ALA A 509 -3.83 3.33 -11.97
C ALA A 509 -3.62 2.11 -12.87
N HIS A 510 -2.97 2.32 -14.01
CA HIS A 510 -2.81 1.30 -15.06
C HIS A 510 -1.37 0.82 -15.19
N ASP A 511 -0.42 1.50 -14.55
CA ASP A 511 1.00 1.12 -14.52
C ASP A 511 1.40 0.70 -13.11
N THR A 512 0.77 -0.36 -12.63
CA THR A 512 0.96 -0.91 -11.29
C THR A 512 0.78 -2.42 -11.29
N GLY A 513 1.21 -3.08 -10.23
CA GLY A 513 1.00 -4.50 -9.98
C GLY A 513 0.29 -4.73 -8.65
N MET A 514 -0.38 -5.86 -8.51
CA MET A 514 -0.90 -6.29 -7.20
C MET A 514 0.25 -6.47 -6.19
N ILE A 515 1.43 -6.89 -6.68
CA ILE A 515 2.73 -6.63 -6.04
C ILE A 515 3.54 -5.80 -7.04
N TYR A 516 3.84 -4.57 -6.68
CA TYR A 516 4.69 -3.67 -7.44
C TYR A 516 6.06 -3.55 -6.78
N VAL A 517 7.13 -3.77 -7.54
CA VAL A 517 8.52 -3.69 -7.07
C VAL A 517 9.22 -2.61 -7.86
N GLY A 518 9.49 -1.49 -7.21
CA GLY A 518 10.11 -0.34 -7.88
C GLY A 518 10.94 0.53 -6.94
N GLY A 519 11.51 1.61 -7.50
CA GLY A 519 12.20 2.66 -6.72
C GLY A 519 13.57 2.31 -6.15
N GLY A 520 13.94 1.04 -6.05
CA GLY A 520 15.24 0.60 -5.54
C GLY A 520 16.27 0.28 -6.62
N GLY A 521 15.86 0.30 -7.89
CA GLY A 521 16.70 -0.04 -9.04
C GLY A 521 17.38 -1.40 -8.90
N CYS A 522 18.50 -1.57 -9.54
CA CYS A 522 19.27 -2.82 -9.55
C CYS A 522 19.89 -3.23 -8.21
N SER A 523 19.80 -2.39 -7.18
CA SER A 523 20.20 -2.76 -5.81
C SER A 523 19.11 -3.50 -5.03
N THR A 524 17.88 -3.59 -5.54
CA THR A 524 16.80 -4.37 -4.96
C THR A 524 16.89 -5.79 -5.47
N CYS A 525 17.22 -6.73 -4.61
CA CYS A 525 17.41 -8.15 -4.99
C CYS A 525 17.29 -9.11 -3.81
N GLY A 526 17.11 -10.40 -4.12
CA GLY A 526 17.04 -11.49 -3.14
C GLY A 526 15.66 -11.67 -2.51
N ASN A 527 14.64 -10.95 -2.97
CA ASN A 527 13.29 -11.03 -2.40
C ASN A 527 12.52 -12.23 -2.93
N HIS A 528 11.66 -12.79 -2.07
CA HIS A 528 10.81 -13.93 -2.35
C HIS A 528 9.34 -13.54 -2.36
N TYR A 529 8.69 -13.73 -3.49
CA TYR A 529 7.25 -13.52 -3.73
C TYR A 529 6.66 -14.90 -4.00
N ARG A 530 6.06 -15.53 -2.97
CA ARG A 530 5.71 -16.95 -3.07
C ARG A 530 4.36 -17.29 -2.47
N TYR A 531 3.68 -18.27 -3.07
CA TYR A 531 2.43 -18.83 -2.57
C TYR A 531 1.34 -17.78 -2.33
N ASN A 532 1.34 -16.70 -3.13
CA ASN A 532 0.29 -15.69 -3.08
C ASN A 532 -0.80 -16.04 -4.09
N TYR A 533 -2.03 -15.64 -3.80
CA TYR A 533 -3.18 -15.79 -4.67
C TYR A 533 -3.73 -14.45 -5.10
N PHE A 534 -3.81 -14.24 -6.41
CA PHE A 534 -4.23 -13.00 -7.06
C PHE A 534 -5.43 -13.25 -7.94
N PHE A 535 -6.48 -12.43 -7.83
CA PHE A 535 -7.65 -12.54 -8.68
C PHE A 535 -8.44 -11.23 -8.78
N ASP A 536 -9.37 -11.18 -9.72
CA ASP A 536 -10.25 -10.05 -10.02
C ASP A 536 -9.47 -8.73 -10.31
N PHE A 537 -8.42 -8.83 -11.13
CA PHE A 537 -7.61 -7.69 -11.55
C PHE A 537 -8.45 -6.54 -12.10
N ALA A 538 -8.05 -5.30 -11.85
CA ALA A 538 -8.46 -4.19 -12.67
C ALA A 538 -7.90 -4.32 -14.09
N THR A 539 -8.58 -3.73 -15.08
CA THR A 539 -8.15 -3.79 -16.47
C THR A 539 -6.82 -3.07 -16.65
N GLY A 540 -5.79 -3.80 -17.04
CA GLY A 540 -4.46 -3.25 -17.30
C GLY A 540 -3.41 -3.57 -16.23
N ASP A 541 -3.83 -4.10 -15.08
CA ASP A 541 -2.93 -4.44 -13.97
C ASP A 541 -2.08 -5.68 -14.23
N TYR A 542 -1.05 -5.82 -13.40
CA TYR A 542 -0.15 -6.96 -13.35
C TYR A 542 -0.31 -7.71 -12.02
N GLY A 543 -0.12 -9.01 -12.02
CA GLY A 543 -0.03 -9.77 -10.79
C GLY A 543 1.21 -9.37 -10.00
N ILE A 544 2.39 -9.61 -10.57
CA ILE A 544 3.67 -9.16 -10.00
C ILE A 544 4.40 -8.33 -11.05
N TYR A 545 4.77 -7.10 -10.68
CA TYR A 545 5.46 -6.16 -11.54
C TYR A 545 6.84 -5.81 -10.97
N PHE A 546 7.88 -6.32 -11.59
CA PHE A 546 9.27 -5.97 -11.33
C PHE A 546 9.68 -4.81 -12.22
N ASP A 547 9.71 -3.61 -11.67
CA ASP A 547 9.96 -2.37 -12.38
C ASP A 547 11.38 -1.83 -12.14
N ASP A 548 11.75 -0.84 -12.92
CA ASP A 548 12.94 0.03 -12.77
C ASP A 548 14.24 -0.70 -12.45
N LEU A 549 14.69 -1.58 -13.35
CA LEU A 549 15.98 -2.25 -13.27
C LEU A 549 16.17 -3.20 -12.07
N SER A 550 15.09 -3.62 -11.42
CA SER A 550 15.16 -4.61 -10.35
C SER A 550 15.83 -5.91 -10.83
N ARG A 551 16.48 -6.65 -9.94
CA ARG A 551 17.18 -7.88 -10.33
C ARG A 551 17.12 -8.96 -9.26
N GLY A 552 17.26 -10.24 -9.69
CA GLY A 552 17.45 -11.37 -8.79
C GLY A 552 16.27 -11.62 -7.85
N MET A 553 15.05 -11.43 -8.34
CA MET A 553 13.82 -11.71 -7.59
C MET A 553 13.35 -13.15 -7.81
N TYR A 554 12.73 -13.72 -6.79
CA TYR A 554 12.19 -15.08 -6.84
C TYR A 554 10.67 -15.06 -6.71
N ALA A 555 9.95 -15.31 -7.81
CA ALA A 555 8.49 -15.46 -7.83
C ALA A 555 8.13 -16.94 -8.06
N TYR A 556 7.60 -17.63 -7.05
CA TYR A 556 7.31 -19.05 -7.19
C TYR A 556 6.09 -19.53 -6.40
N GLY A 557 5.42 -20.52 -6.96
CA GLY A 557 4.25 -21.12 -6.33
C GLY A 557 3.05 -20.20 -6.21
N ASN A 558 3.04 -19.06 -6.93
CA ASN A 558 1.92 -18.14 -6.92
C ASN A 558 0.81 -18.63 -7.84
N ILE A 559 -0.43 -18.29 -7.51
CA ILE A 559 -1.63 -18.54 -8.34
C ILE A 559 -2.17 -17.19 -8.77
N ILE A 560 -2.19 -16.95 -10.08
CA ILE A 560 -2.55 -15.66 -10.67
C ILE A 560 -3.69 -15.87 -11.66
N VAL A 561 -4.87 -15.33 -11.35
CA VAL A 561 -6.08 -15.48 -12.15
C VAL A 561 -6.43 -14.15 -12.82
N GLY A 562 -6.23 -14.07 -14.11
CA GLY A 562 -6.60 -12.92 -14.93
C GLY A 562 -8.11 -12.79 -15.17
N ASN A 563 -8.52 -11.73 -15.85
CA ASN A 563 -9.94 -11.41 -16.11
C ASN A 563 -10.50 -12.00 -17.42
N GLY A 564 -9.83 -13.05 -17.96
CA GLY A 564 -10.16 -13.56 -19.29
C GLY A 564 -9.59 -12.69 -20.41
N THR A 565 -9.41 -13.29 -21.56
CA THR A 565 -8.70 -12.67 -22.67
C THR A 565 -9.64 -12.31 -23.80
N ILE A 566 -9.50 -11.09 -24.30
CA ILE A 566 -10.00 -10.74 -25.64
C ILE A 566 -8.76 -10.44 -26.48
N ASP A 567 -8.36 -11.35 -27.36
CA ASP A 567 -7.45 -11.02 -28.46
C ASP A 567 -8.29 -10.37 -29.55
N ASP A 568 -8.30 -9.04 -29.58
CA ASP A 568 -9.03 -8.26 -30.57
C ASP A 568 -8.21 -8.04 -31.85
N GLY A 569 -7.08 -8.73 -31.98
CA GLY A 569 -6.17 -8.61 -33.12
C GLY A 569 -5.29 -7.38 -33.12
N ARG A 570 -5.37 -6.53 -32.09
CA ARG A 570 -4.43 -5.42 -31.86
C ARG A 570 -3.13 -5.92 -31.24
N ASN A 571 -2.09 -5.09 -31.27
CA ASN A 571 -0.81 -5.43 -30.61
C ASN A 571 -0.89 -5.51 -29.08
N TRP A 572 -2.02 -5.14 -28.49
CA TRP A 572 -2.29 -5.17 -27.06
C TRP A 572 -3.42 -6.16 -26.78
N VAL A 573 -3.17 -7.07 -25.87
CA VAL A 573 -4.18 -7.99 -25.33
C VAL A 573 -4.72 -7.38 -24.07
N SER A 574 -6.02 -7.13 -23.99
CA SER A 574 -6.69 -6.75 -22.77
C SER A 574 -6.85 -7.98 -21.86
N GLY A 575 -6.71 -7.80 -20.58
CA GLY A 575 -6.77 -8.86 -19.57
C GLY A 575 -5.49 -8.88 -18.73
N GLY A 576 -5.59 -9.12 -17.45
CA GLY A 576 -4.48 -9.06 -16.52
C GLY A 576 -3.23 -9.82 -16.98
N ARG A 577 -2.08 -9.33 -16.63
CA ARG A 577 -0.79 -9.94 -16.94
C ARG A 577 -0.25 -10.58 -15.66
N SER A 578 0.23 -11.84 -15.75
CA SER A 578 0.71 -12.50 -14.54
C SER A 578 2.01 -11.87 -14.03
N PHE A 579 2.97 -11.69 -14.92
CA PHE A 579 4.26 -11.11 -14.59
C PHE A 579 4.65 -10.01 -15.58
N ASN A 580 5.10 -8.89 -15.05
CA ASN A 580 5.78 -7.87 -15.82
C ASN A 580 7.19 -7.65 -15.26
N HIS A 581 8.18 -7.42 -16.14
CA HIS A 581 9.49 -6.97 -15.76
C HIS A 581 9.91 -5.83 -16.69
N HIS A 582 10.01 -4.64 -16.13
CA HIS A 582 10.42 -3.46 -16.87
C HIS A 582 11.92 -3.28 -16.71
N ASN A 583 12.66 -3.80 -17.71
CA ASN A 583 14.12 -3.70 -17.80
C ASN A 583 14.91 -4.40 -16.66
N GLY A 584 14.28 -5.33 -15.96
CA GLY A 584 14.91 -6.14 -14.92
C GLY A 584 15.57 -7.39 -15.46
N CYS A 585 16.44 -8.03 -14.66
CA CYS A 585 17.16 -9.24 -15.03
C CYS A 585 17.38 -10.21 -13.87
N GLU A 586 17.79 -11.44 -14.20
CA GLU A 586 18.02 -12.52 -13.23
C GLU A 586 16.79 -12.89 -12.38
N HIS A 587 15.59 -12.51 -12.80
CA HIS A 587 14.39 -12.93 -12.12
C HIS A 587 14.11 -14.41 -12.36
N CYS A 588 13.62 -15.09 -11.33
CA CYS A 588 13.25 -16.50 -11.38
C CYS A 588 11.73 -16.62 -11.18
N TYR A 589 11.03 -17.09 -12.22
CA TYR A 589 9.60 -17.36 -12.22
C TYR A 589 9.39 -18.86 -12.27
N TRP A 590 9.22 -19.49 -11.12
CA TRP A 590 9.22 -20.93 -10.98
C TRP A 590 7.92 -21.46 -10.41
N ASN A 591 7.42 -22.56 -10.98
CA ASN A 591 6.34 -23.33 -10.38
C ASN A 591 5.07 -22.48 -10.08
N ASN A 592 4.83 -21.41 -10.87
CA ASN A 592 3.64 -20.59 -10.74
C ASN A 592 2.49 -21.16 -11.59
N ILE A 593 1.28 -20.76 -11.25
CA ILE A 593 0.06 -21.06 -11.99
C ILE A 593 -0.54 -19.76 -12.49
N SER A 594 -0.63 -19.62 -13.81
CA SER A 594 -1.30 -18.50 -14.49
C SER A 594 -2.57 -18.99 -15.16
N ILE A 595 -3.69 -18.36 -14.88
CA ILE A 595 -5.02 -18.74 -15.34
C ILE A 595 -5.69 -17.55 -16.01
N ASP A 596 -6.25 -17.74 -17.20
CA ASP A 596 -7.04 -16.71 -17.91
C ASP A 596 -6.33 -15.34 -18.05
N ALA A 597 -5.01 -15.34 -18.19
CA ALA A 597 -4.23 -14.11 -18.33
C ALA A 597 -4.07 -13.68 -19.78
N GLY A 598 -3.94 -12.38 -20.01
CA GLY A 598 -3.54 -11.83 -21.32
C GLY A 598 -2.13 -12.30 -21.69
N TYR A 599 -1.21 -12.15 -20.76
CA TYR A 599 0.16 -12.65 -20.85
C TYR A 599 0.59 -13.34 -19.55
N PHE A 600 1.34 -14.43 -19.67
CA PHE A 600 2.06 -14.99 -18.53
C PHE A 600 3.26 -14.11 -18.18
N ALA A 601 4.11 -13.80 -19.17
CA ALA A 601 5.24 -12.90 -18.96
C ALA A 601 5.27 -11.82 -20.04
N PHE A 602 5.44 -10.59 -19.58
CA PHE A 602 5.52 -9.39 -20.41
C PHE A 602 6.71 -8.55 -19.94
N GLY A 603 7.49 -7.99 -20.85
CA GLY A 603 8.51 -7.03 -20.49
C GLY A 603 9.68 -6.90 -21.45
N GLY A 604 10.50 -5.92 -21.17
CA GLY A 604 11.71 -5.59 -21.89
C GLY A 604 12.97 -5.80 -21.06
N ASP A 605 14.10 -5.61 -21.70
CA ASP A 605 15.39 -5.60 -21.02
C ASP A 605 15.85 -4.15 -20.75
N ILE A 606 17.03 -4.00 -20.18
CA ILE A 606 17.68 -2.70 -19.87
C ILE A 606 17.81 -1.74 -21.07
N SER A 607 17.52 -2.19 -22.29
CA SER A 607 17.74 -1.41 -23.51
C SER A 607 16.98 -0.09 -23.57
N TYR A 608 15.79 -0.06 -22.99
CA TYR A 608 14.99 1.16 -22.93
C TYR A 608 15.70 2.25 -22.12
N TRP A 609 16.17 1.92 -20.92
CA TRP A 609 16.77 2.88 -19.99
C TRP A 609 18.11 3.45 -20.47
N VAL A 610 18.85 2.68 -21.22
CA VAL A 610 20.09 3.18 -21.85
C VAL A 610 19.83 3.92 -23.16
N SER A 611 18.58 4.10 -23.58
CA SER A 611 18.21 4.95 -24.70
C SER A 611 18.43 6.43 -24.36
N ASP A 612 18.62 7.26 -25.38
CA ASP A 612 18.90 8.68 -25.17
C ASP A 612 17.74 9.42 -24.48
N GLY A 613 16.49 8.98 -24.71
CA GLY A 613 15.30 9.58 -24.12
C GLY A 613 15.14 9.35 -22.61
N ALA A 614 15.68 8.24 -22.07
CA ALA A 614 15.54 7.88 -20.65
C ALA A 614 16.84 8.07 -19.86
N TRP A 615 17.92 8.55 -20.48
CA TRP A 615 19.24 8.57 -19.88
C TRP A 615 19.33 9.34 -18.55
N GLY A 616 18.69 10.48 -18.42
CA GLY A 616 18.74 11.27 -17.19
C GLY A 616 18.12 10.52 -16.00
N LEU A 617 17.00 9.83 -16.23
CA LEU A 617 16.35 9.00 -15.22
C LEU A 617 17.24 7.81 -14.84
N PHE A 618 17.83 7.16 -15.84
CA PHE A 618 18.78 6.07 -15.63
C PHE A 618 19.98 6.48 -14.76
N GLU A 619 20.61 7.64 -15.03
CA GLU A 619 21.73 8.13 -14.22
C GLU A 619 21.36 8.29 -12.74
N GLY A 620 20.17 8.77 -12.43
CA GLY A 620 19.66 8.89 -11.05
C GLY A 620 19.52 7.54 -10.37
N ILE A 621 18.81 6.60 -10.97
CA ILE A 621 18.60 5.25 -10.45
C ILE A 621 19.94 4.50 -10.31
N TYR A 622 20.80 4.61 -11.31
CA TYR A 622 22.10 3.95 -11.32
C TYR A 622 23.05 4.55 -10.27
N GLY A 623 23.03 5.86 -10.06
CA GLY A 623 23.84 6.51 -9.03
C GLY A 623 23.60 5.91 -7.64
N THR A 624 22.33 5.79 -7.24
CA THR A 624 21.94 5.15 -5.99
C THR A 624 22.41 3.68 -5.94
N SER A 625 22.26 2.95 -7.02
CA SER A 625 22.70 1.55 -7.12
C SER A 625 24.20 1.37 -6.96
N ARG A 626 25.02 2.28 -7.49
CA ARG A 626 26.48 2.26 -7.33
C ARG A 626 26.92 2.42 -5.88
N GLU A 627 26.22 3.24 -5.11
CA GLU A 627 26.54 3.49 -3.71
C GLU A 627 26.36 2.24 -2.84
N MET A 628 25.48 1.32 -3.26
CA MET A 628 25.25 0.04 -2.59
C MET A 628 26.37 -0.98 -2.79
N ALA A 629 27.29 -0.79 -3.75
CA ALA A 629 28.33 -1.76 -4.11
C ALA A 629 29.49 -1.81 -3.09
N LYS A 630 29.16 -1.98 -1.80
CA LYS A 630 30.12 -2.12 -0.70
C LYS A 630 30.47 -3.58 -0.44
N GLU A 631 31.54 -3.81 0.28
CA GLU A 631 32.14 -5.14 0.46
C GLU A 631 31.13 -6.21 0.96
N ARG A 632 30.36 -5.89 1.99
CA ARG A 632 29.37 -6.85 2.54
C ARG A 632 28.22 -7.11 1.57
N TYR A 633 27.74 -6.08 0.90
CA TYR A 633 26.72 -6.21 -0.12
C TYR A 633 27.21 -7.07 -1.28
N LEU A 634 28.39 -6.78 -1.81
CA LEU A 634 29.04 -7.58 -2.88
C LEU A 634 29.39 -8.99 -2.42
N GLY A 635 29.66 -9.21 -1.14
CA GLY A 635 29.84 -10.53 -0.57
C GLY A 635 28.57 -11.37 -0.60
N ARG A 636 27.41 -10.73 -0.36
CA ARG A 636 26.10 -11.39 -0.46
C ARG A 636 25.65 -11.56 -1.91
N TYR A 637 25.87 -10.56 -2.76
CA TYR A 637 25.46 -10.53 -4.17
C TYR A 637 26.68 -10.35 -5.09
N PRO A 638 27.52 -11.38 -5.28
CA PRO A 638 28.80 -11.22 -5.96
C PRO A 638 28.68 -10.84 -7.45
N THR A 639 27.60 -11.23 -8.14
CA THR A 639 27.38 -10.86 -9.54
C THR A 639 26.95 -9.39 -9.72
N TYR A 640 26.58 -8.72 -8.64
CA TYR A 640 26.25 -7.30 -8.68
C TYR A 640 27.41 -6.43 -9.15
N ARG A 641 28.66 -6.84 -8.86
CA ARG A 641 29.86 -6.20 -9.38
C ARG A 641 29.90 -6.26 -10.90
N ASP A 642 29.72 -7.44 -11.47
CA ASP A 642 29.76 -7.66 -12.91
C ASP A 642 28.67 -6.82 -13.62
N TYR A 643 27.50 -6.72 -12.99
CA TYR A 643 26.41 -5.88 -13.48
C TYR A 643 26.79 -4.39 -13.47
N VAL A 644 27.33 -3.88 -12.36
CA VAL A 644 27.78 -2.48 -12.25
C VAL A 644 28.92 -2.18 -13.22
N GLU A 645 29.86 -3.10 -13.41
CA GLU A 645 30.95 -2.96 -14.36
C GLU A 645 30.45 -2.89 -15.81
N ALA A 646 29.53 -3.76 -16.20
CA ALA A 646 28.93 -3.75 -17.53
C ALA A 646 28.21 -2.43 -17.85
N ILE A 647 27.50 -1.87 -16.85
CA ILE A 647 26.86 -0.57 -17.01
C ILE A 647 27.88 0.57 -17.06
N ASN A 648 28.97 0.53 -16.26
CA ASN A 648 30.02 1.52 -16.30
C ASN A 648 30.71 1.57 -17.68
N GLU A 649 30.96 0.43 -18.27
CA GLU A 649 31.53 0.37 -19.64
C GLU A 649 30.63 1.13 -20.63
N TYR A 650 29.32 0.97 -20.50
CA TYR A 650 28.37 1.69 -21.34
C TYR A 650 28.34 3.19 -21.08
N VAL A 651 28.37 3.61 -19.80
CA VAL A 651 28.47 5.02 -19.41
C VAL A 651 29.67 5.68 -20.01
N GLU A 652 30.82 5.00 -19.99
CA GLU A 652 32.06 5.52 -20.60
C GLU A 652 31.97 5.56 -22.14
N LEU A 653 31.32 4.56 -22.75
CA LEU A 653 31.10 4.57 -24.20
C LEU A 653 30.27 5.79 -24.65
N ARG A 654 29.27 6.17 -23.90
CA ARG A 654 28.44 7.37 -24.19
C ARG A 654 29.21 8.68 -24.12
N LYS A 655 30.27 8.75 -23.34
CA LYS A 655 31.12 9.95 -23.22
C LYS A 655 32.13 10.08 -24.38
N ALA A 656 32.25 9.07 -25.22
CA ALA A 656 33.14 9.11 -26.33
C ALA A 656 32.77 10.23 -27.34
N PRO A 657 33.73 11.01 -27.86
CA PRO A 657 33.45 12.13 -28.77
C PRO A 657 32.78 11.72 -30.09
N ASP A 658 32.89 10.45 -30.45
CA ASP A 658 32.36 9.83 -31.66
C ASP A 658 31.11 8.95 -31.37
N TYR A 659 30.53 9.11 -30.17
CA TYR A 659 29.31 8.41 -29.86
C TYR A 659 28.15 8.90 -30.73
N GLU A 660 27.61 8.01 -31.53
CA GLU A 660 26.37 8.28 -32.27
C GLU A 660 25.16 7.65 -31.55
N PRO A 661 24.16 8.46 -31.21
CA PRO A 661 22.90 7.94 -30.67
C PRO A 661 22.27 6.93 -31.63
N ARG A 662 22.02 5.72 -31.19
CA ARG A 662 21.45 4.65 -32.01
C ARG A 662 20.01 4.33 -31.60
N SER A 663 19.12 4.26 -32.58
CA SER A 663 17.70 4.06 -32.36
C SER A 663 17.30 2.60 -32.10
N SER A 664 18.17 1.62 -32.36
CA SER A 664 17.87 0.21 -32.17
C SER A 664 18.87 -0.50 -31.26
N PHE A 665 18.34 -1.32 -30.40
CA PHE A 665 19.09 -2.11 -29.41
C PHE A 665 19.93 -3.23 -30.02
N ALA A 666 19.48 -3.82 -31.12
CA ALA A 666 20.22 -4.89 -31.82
C ALA A 666 21.65 -4.49 -32.22
N GLU A 667 21.91 -3.18 -32.32
CA GLU A 667 23.21 -2.62 -32.67
C GLU A 667 24.09 -2.30 -31.45
N ARG A 668 23.54 -2.33 -30.24
CA ARG A 668 24.20 -1.87 -29.01
C ARG A 668 24.65 -3.06 -28.19
N ARG A 669 25.37 -3.92 -28.50
CA ARG A 669 26.00 -5.06 -27.80
C ARG A 669 25.92 -5.15 -26.27
N ILE A 670 25.06 -4.35 -25.59
CA ILE A 670 24.73 -4.58 -24.20
C ILE A 670 23.60 -5.62 -24.20
N ARG A 671 23.95 -6.84 -24.41
CA ARG A 671 23.14 -7.95 -23.96
C ARG A 671 23.29 -7.94 -22.44
N SER A 672 22.18 -7.80 -21.71
CA SER A 672 22.23 -8.19 -20.32
C SER A 672 22.81 -9.61 -20.31
N PRO A 673 23.99 -9.84 -19.72
CA PRO A 673 24.52 -11.20 -19.63
C PRO A 673 23.66 -12.08 -18.72
N PHE A 674 22.56 -11.53 -18.22
CA PHE A 674 21.76 -12.06 -17.15
C PHE A 674 20.35 -12.32 -17.67
N ALA A 675 20.04 -13.59 -17.93
CA ALA A 675 18.73 -14.02 -18.39
C ALA A 675 17.72 -14.08 -17.27
N ASN A 676 16.45 -13.84 -17.58
CA ASN A 676 15.31 -14.20 -16.73
C ASN A 676 14.98 -15.68 -16.90
N HIS A 677 14.56 -16.35 -15.83
CA HIS A 677 14.32 -17.78 -15.78
C HIS A 677 12.85 -18.10 -15.58
N TYR A 678 12.25 -18.83 -16.51
CA TYR A 678 10.82 -19.19 -16.52
C TYR A 678 10.71 -20.73 -16.55
N GLU A 679 10.73 -21.37 -15.41
CA GLU A 679 10.82 -22.83 -15.32
C GLU A 679 9.61 -23.45 -14.61
N ASN A 680 9.10 -24.55 -15.16
CA ASN A 680 8.08 -25.38 -14.52
C ASN A 680 6.77 -24.65 -14.16
N ASN A 681 6.36 -23.64 -14.92
CA ASN A 681 5.11 -22.93 -14.69
C ASN A 681 3.96 -23.59 -15.45
N LEU A 682 2.77 -23.58 -14.86
CA LEU A 682 1.52 -23.93 -15.53
C LEU A 682 0.88 -22.66 -16.08
N ILE A 683 0.67 -22.63 -17.38
CA ILE A 683 0.06 -21.50 -18.10
C ILE A 683 -1.25 -22.01 -18.75
N PHE A 684 -2.36 -21.72 -18.08
CA PHE A 684 -3.67 -22.22 -18.46
C PHE A 684 -4.52 -21.09 -19.06
N ARG A 685 -4.93 -21.27 -20.31
CA ARG A 685 -5.78 -20.35 -21.09
C ARG A 685 -5.23 -18.92 -21.21
N ALA A 686 -3.92 -18.76 -21.36
CA ALA A 686 -3.34 -17.45 -21.65
C ALA A 686 -3.54 -17.11 -23.15
N ALA A 687 -3.91 -15.85 -23.46
CA ALA A 687 -4.08 -15.43 -24.86
C ALA A 687 -2.74 -15.45 -25.59
N ARG A 688 -1.70 -14.91 -24.98
CA ARG A 688 -0.33 -14.96 -25.46
C ARG A 688 0.59 -15.27 -24.25
N PRO A 689 1.21 -16.43 -24.19
CA PRO A 689 2.04 -16.80 -23.05
C PRO A 689 3.17 -15.79 -22.78
N TYR A 690 3.84 -15.33 -23.83
CA TYR A 690 5.01 -14.48 -23.70
C TYR A 690 4.97 -13.28 -24.65
N LYS A 691 5.35 -12.11 -24.15
CA LYS A 691 5.75 -10.94 -24.93
C LYS A 691 7.03 -10.36 -24.30
N LEU A 692 8.17 -10.76 -24.84
CA LEU A 692 9.51 -10.36 -24.38
C LEU A 692 10.15 -9.50 -25.47
N ASP A 693 10.36 -8.21 -25.20
CA ASP A 693 10.65 -7.20 -26.23
C ASP A 693 12.03 -7.32 -26.91
N ASN A 694 12.95 -8.07 -26.36
CA ASN A 694 14.26 -8.32 -27.01
C ASN A 694 14.52 -9.80 -27.27
N GLY A 695 13.44 -10.53 -27.44
CA GLY A 695 13.46 -11.92 -27.89
C GLY A 695 13.66 -12.91 -26.74
N ILE A 696 13.29 -14.12 -27.10
CA ILE A 696 13.44 -15.33 -26.28
C ILE A 696 14.92 -15.58 -25.88
N GLU A 697 15.85 -14.88 -26.51
CA GLU A 697 17.29 -15.05 -26.28
C GLU A 697 17.77 -14.60 -24.89
N SER A 698 16.99 -13.73 -24.20
CA SER A 698 17.27 -13.30 -22.83
C SER A 698 16.51 -14.12 -21.77
N ALA A 699 15.79 -15.15 -22.17
CA ALA A 699 15.00 -15.99 -21.29
C ALA A 699 15.47 -17.45 -21.36
N THR A 700 15.42 -18.16 -20.23
CA THR A 700 15.73 -19.58 -20.14
C THR A 700 14.60 -20.37 -19.49
N GLY A 701 14.56 -21.67 -19.74
CA GLY A 701 13.61 -22.59 -19.11
C GLY A 701 12.19 -22.56 -19.71
N LEU A 702 11.95 -21.78 -20.76
CA LEU A 702 10.62 -21.65 -21.39
C LEU A 702 10.03 -22.99 -21.83
N GLU A 703 10.87 -23.91 -22.24
CA GLU A 703 10.52 -25.26 -22.71
C GLU A 703 9.99 -26.18 -21.61
N THR A 704 10.24 -25.84 -20.35
CA THR A 704 9.80 -26.63 -19.19
C THR A 704 8.40 -26.28 -18.72
N ASN A 705 7.81 -25.20 -19.26
CA ASN A 705 6.50 -24.74 -18.88
C ASN A 705 5.38 -25.54 -19.59
N TYR A 706 4.29 -25.79 -18.91
CA TYR A 706 3.12 -26.43 -19.49
C TYR A 706 2.06 -25.41 -19.87
N ILE A 707 1.89 -25.20 -21.18
CA ILE A 707 0.91 -24.29 -21.76
C ILE A 707 -0.27 -25.11 -22.27
N THR A 708 -1.47 -24.81 -21.78
CA THR A 708 -2.67 -25.58 -22.15
C THR A 708 -3.94 -24.73 -22.10
N ASN A 709 -4.93 -25.10 -22.93
CA ASN A 709 -6.30 -24.60 -22.84
C ASN A 709 -7.26 -25.62 -22.23
N GLU A 710 -6.78 -26.84 -21.97
CA GLU A 710 -7.56 -27.91 -21.33
C GLU A 710 -7.28 -27.90 -19.81
N ASP A 711 -8.29 -28.26 -19.00
CA ASP A 711 -8.15 -28.34 -17.52
C ASP A 711 -6.96 -29.23 -17.15
N PRO A 712 -5.93 -28.67 -16.50
CA PRO A 712 -4.73 -29.41 -16.13
C PRO A 712 -4.95 -30.38 -14.96
N GLY A 713 -6.17 -30.47 -14.44
CA GLY A 713 -6.57 -31.38 -13.37
C GLY A 713 -6.90 -30.70 -12.05
N PHE A 714 -7.48 -29.51 -12.07
CA PHE A 714 -7.98 -28.85 -10.86
C PHE A 714 -9.11 -29.64 -10.20
N VAL A 715 -9.26 -29.50 -8.88
CA VAL A 715 -10.32 -30.14 -8.10
C VAL A 715 -11.69 -29.59 -8.51
N ASP A 716 -11.86 -28.27 -8.54
CA ASP A 716 -13.11 -27.61 -8.95
C ASP A 716 -12.81 -26.24 -9.55
N LEU A 717 -12.56 -26.21 -10.84
CA LEU A 717 -12.25 -24.97 -11.57
C LEU A 717 -13.41 -23.96 -11.56
N GLU A 718 -14.66 -24.42 -11.58
CA GLU A 718 -15.83 -23.55 -11.61
C GLU A 718 -16.01 -22.78 -10.30
N ASN A 719 -15.62 -23.39 -9.19
CA ASN A 719 -15.66 -22.76 -7.87
C ASN A 719 -14.30 -22.18 -7.42
N ARG A 720 -13.34 -22.05 -8.33
CA ARG A 720 -11.99 -21.52 -8.08
C ARG A 720 -11.22 -22.34 -7.02
N ASP A 721 -11.45 -23.65 -6.93
CA ASP A 721 -10.62 -24.56 -6.14
C ASP A 721 -9.46 -25.05 -7.00
N TYR A 722 -8.34 -24.34 -6.92
CA TYR A 722 -7.15 -24.59 -7.73
C TYR A 722 -6.22 -25.65 -7.14
N ARG A 723 -6.66 -26.40 -6.14
CA ARG A 723 -5.96 -27.62 -5.74
C ARG A 723 -6.00 -28.62 -6.88
N PHE A 724 -5.03 -29.51 -6.93
CA PHE A 724 -4.97 -30.53 -7.98
C PHE A 724 -5.50 -31.87 -7.52
N LYS A 725 -6.13 -32.60 -8.44
CA LYS A 725 -6.43 -34.01 -8.28
C LYS A 725 -5.12 -34.81 -8.22
N PRO A 726 -5.04 -35.93 -7.50
CA PRO A 726 -3.78 -36.71 -7.37
C PRO A 726 -3.19 -37.17 -8.71
N ASP A 727 -4.03 -37.38 -9.71
CA ASP A 727 -3.67 -37.81 -11.06
C ASP A 727 -3.68 -36.68 -12.11
N ALA A 728 -3.62 -35.44 -11.66
CA ALA A 728 -3.67 -34.28 -12.53
C ALA A 728 -2.60 -34.32 -13.63
N GLU A 729 -2.98 -33.85 -14.84
CA GLU A 729 -2.11 -33.82 -16.02
C GLU A 729 -0.82 -33.02 -15.78
N VAL A 730 -0.90 -31.95 -15.01
CA VAL A 730 0.25 -31.10 -14.71
C VAL A 730 1.44 -31.87 -14.16
N PHE A 731 1.23 -32.87 -13.30
CA PHE A 731 2.33 -33.67 -12.71
C PHE A 731 3.05 -34.58 -13.73
N ARG A 732 2.36 -34.92 -14.81
CA ARG A 732 2.96 -35.66 -15.94
C ARG A 732 3.68 -34.74 -16.92
N LYS A 733 3.16 -33.52 -17.11
CA LYS A 733 3.70 -32.53 -18.06
C LYS A 733 4.89 -31.77 -17.52
N ILE A 734 4.91 -31.54 -16.22
CA ILE A 734 6.01 -30.85 -15.53
C ILE A 734 6.59 -31.80 -14.47
N PRO A 735 7.60 -32.62 -14.81
CA PRO A 735 8.26 -33.49 -13.82
C PRO A 735 8.84 -32.66 -12.67
N GLY A 736 8.43 -32.96 -11.44
CA GLY A 736 8.86 -32.22 -10.26
C GLY A 736 8.03 -30.97 -9.94
N PHE A 737 6.90 -30.76 -10.61
CA PHE A 737 5.97 -29.71 -10.22
C PHE A 737 5.47 -29.92 -8.79
N ILE A 738 5.55 -28.85 -7.99
CA ILE A 738 5.09 -28.85 -6.61
C ILE A 738 3.78 -28.04 -6.58
N ALA A 739 2.66 -28.68 -6.28
CA ALA A 739 1.39 -27.99 -6.17
C ALA A 739 1.47 -26.90 -5.09
N PRO A 740 1.17 -25.64 -5.42
CA PRO A 740 1.11 -24.60 -4.41
C PRO A 740 0.09 -24.97 -3.32
N PRO A 741 0.38 -24.71 -2.04
CA PRO A 741 -0.51 -25.06 -0.94
C PRO A 741 -1.68 -24.03 -0.86
N PHE A 742 -2.58 -24.10 -1.83
CA PHE A 742 -3.69 -23.17 -2.03
C PHE A 742 -4.53 -22.99 -0.77
N GLU A 743 -4.74 -24.08 -0.04
CA GLU A 743 -5.50 -24.05 1.21
C GLU A 743 -4.82 -23.30 2.36
N ARG A 744 -3.56 -22.89 2.21
CA ARG A 744 -2.80 -22.11 3.22
C ARG A 744 -2.69 -20.63 2.86
N MET A 745 -3.17 -20.21 1.70
CA MET A 745 -3.13 -18.81 1.26
C MET A 745 -4.22 -17.99 1.97
N GLY A 746 -3.90 -16.78 2.33
CA GLY A 746 -4.78 -15.85 3.04
C GLY A 746 -4.68 -15.92 4.56
N PRO A 747 -5.51 -15.14 5.26
CA PRO A 747 -5.55 -15.08 6.70
C PRO A 747 -5.76 -16.46 7.36
N MET A 748 -5.03 -16.71 8.43
CA MET A 748 -5.12 -17.94 9.22
C MET A 748 -6.34 -17.95 10.16
N SER A 749 -6.84 -16.74 10.50
CA SER A 749 -8.08 -16.47 11.25
C SER A 749 -8.75 -15.25 10.62
N ASP A 750 -10.02 -14.99 10.91
CA ASP A 750 -10.64 -13.70 10.53
C ASP A 750 -10.33 -12.64 11.61
N PRO A 751 -9.47 -11.65 11.32
CA PRO A 751 -9.17 -10.59 12.29
C PRO A 751 -10.39 -9.76 12.71
N ALA A 752 -11.48 -9.81 11.94
CA ALA A 752 -12.71 -9.05 12.24
C ALA A 752 -13.65 -9.76 13.23
N GLU A 753 -13.46 -11.04 13.50
CA GLU A 753 -14.33 -11.84 14.39
C GLU A 753 -13.79 -11.96 15.83
N GLU A 754 -12.54 -11.54 16.09
CA GLU A 754 -11.92 -11.52 17.42
C GLU A 754 -11.94 -10.12 18.06
#